data_ce279d70167c00380f8920c546282428
#
_entry.id   ce279d70167c00380f8920c546282428
#
_cell.length_a   1.000
_cell.length_b   1.000
_cell.length_c   1.000
_cell.angle_alpha   90.00
_cell.angle_beta   90.00
_cell.angle_gamma   90.00
#
_symmetry.space_group_name_H-M   'P 1'
#
loop_
_entity.id
_entity.type
_entity.pdbx_description
1 polymer ?
#
loop_
_entity_poly.entity_id
_entity_poly.type
_entity_poly.pdbx_seq_one_letter_code
_entity_poly.pdbx_strand_id
1 'polypeptide(L)'
;MKTLLHYWPMLLSGTALAAGDPAGIDTSGTTPPKARETIVVKGQRVEQKLSDISGSITVITEEDLERQIATELTDVFKNEPGVSVTGSAGRPQNISIRGIGGNRVLIIKDGVRVSDGFGADDLNDKVGRFSFDLDDVKQIEVAKGAGSALHGSDAIGGTVVITTKQPEDYLQGQDAYLSSKVLHDGSSDKQKLSATGAARWGESAHLLRLSGWQGHETANYDQSRIPADLDGLSASTSSSLTLNEQHLLRLELDYFEDNAKRDQGPREIPQPDGKWQVRQYRENGTQRSQGGKLSWEAQDLGHPLADRFTWNLHGNYAKNTANKRSLLQNDELSGYPRYRSERELATFTEQLIGSELDIRRDLVTGAIEHKLSYGIELARTRHERPVEKLMLEAGIPQPTQSAPFSSARTDRAGIWLGDVATLGQWQFTPTLRMDQQWLSPQDGRGESNHSWHISPSLATSYRFNEQWRSWLSYANGFSAPSYDKVYGNIPHYFALPPFEIIANPNLKEETSHSFEWGVSGEGEEWSIKPALFYNRYYNFVDWRQVGFRLSDGVMLRQYRNVAKSETWGAEIAASYWLTQQWELATKLGWVDGKTSQGESPRNLTPLEGNTRLSYQANDWSLGLQADYAAAMSRVPTCGNSLTQQQGECLKTAGWLSFALTADWQITDALKANLKLDNLLDTRYTRYQDVAGLEAGTDAGLYTQTGRSLSASLRYTFVGL
;
A
#
# COMPACT_ATOMS: atom_id res chain seq x y z
N MET A 1 -7.90 28.19 11.88
CA MET A 1 -6.93 28.21 10.77
C MET A 1 -7.51 28.66 9.41
N LYS A 2 -8.66 29.31 9.37
CA LYS A 2 -9.32 29.80 8.13
C LYS A 2 -8.83 31.17 7.63
N THR A 3 -7.81 31.78 8.24
CA THR A 3 -7.46 33.20 8.02
C THR A 3 -6.03 33.44 7.53
N LEU A 4 -5.26 32.43 7.17
CA LEU A 4 -3.85 32.61 6.76
C LEU A 4 -3.55 32.39 5.26
N LEU A 5 -4.54 32.08 4.42
CA LEU A 5 -4.34 31.78 2.99
C LEU A 5 -4.78 32.92 2.03
N HIS A 6 -5.09 34.12 2.50
CA HIS A 6 -5.64 35.21 1.65
C HIS A 6 -4.69 36.36 1.34
N TYR A 7 -3.40 36.31 1.69
CA TYR A 7 -2.47 37.38 1.36
C TYR A 7 -1.16 36.83 0.80
N TRP A 8 -1.10 36.66 -0.50
CA TRP A 8 0.15 36.71 -1.25
C TRP A 8 -0.07 37.35 -2.61
N PRO A 9 0.13 38.68 -2.75
CA PRO A 9 0.44 39.26 -4.05
C PRO A 9 1.92 39.64 -4.12
N MET A 10 2.58 39.17 -5.19
CA MET A 10 3.68 39.80 -5.92
C MET A 10 4.83 40.45 -5.16
N LEU A 11 5.99 39.81 -5.27
CA LEU A 11 7.27 40.50 -5.32
C LEU A 11 8.12 39.87 -6.44
N LEU A 12 7.85 40.29 -7.67
CA LEU A 12 8.76 40.23 -8.81
C LEU A 12 9.25 41.65 -9.04
N SER A 13 10.36 42.03 -8.42
CA SER A 13 11.11 43.22 -8.81
C SER A 13 12.44 42.75 -9.42
N GLY A 14 12.59 43.05 -10.70
CA GLY A 14 13.75 42.70 -11.49
C GLY A 14 15.04 43.40 -11.03
N THR A 15 16.15 42.70 -11.20
CA THR A 15 17.47 43.31 -11.31
C THR A 15 18.19 42.78 -12.54
N ALA A 16 18.86 43.71 -13.19
CA ALA A 16 19.41 43.64 -14.51
C ALA A 16 20.54 42.62 -14.68
N LEU A 17 20.57 42.00 -15.86
CA LEU A 17 21.66 41.24 -16.43
C LEU A 17 22.89 42.14 -16.64
N ALA A 18 24.02 41.77 -16.11
CA ALA A 18 25.35 42.21 -16.55
C ALA A 18 25.93 41.11 -17.46
N ALA A 19 26.21 41.45 -18.68
CA ALA A 19 26.85 40.61 -19.67
C ALA A 19 28.34 40.46 -19.33
N GLY A 20 28.81 39.21 -19.16
CA GLY A 20 30.21 38.83 -19.09
C GLY A 20 30.59 37.97 -20.29
N ASP A 21 31.73 38.26 -20.88
CA ASP A 21 32.28 37.71 -22.12
C ASP A 21 32.44 36.18 -22.18
N PRO A 22 32.40 35.57 -23.37
CA PRO A 22 32.53 34.13 -23.53
C PRO A 22 34.00 33.69 -23.53
N ALA A 23 34.44 33.00 -22.48
CA ALA A 23 35.71 32.31 -22.49
C ALA A 23 35.49 30.81 -22.80
N GLY A 24 36.13 30.39 -23.89
CA GLY A 24 36.61 29.04 -24.23
C GLY A 24 35.73 27.86 -23.94
N ILE A 25 35.02 27.34 -24.94
CA ILE A 25 34.42 26.00 -24.90
C ILE A 25 35.54 24.96 -25.01
N ASP A 26 35.88 24.33 -23.91
CA ASP A 26 36.72 23.13 -23.92
C ASP A 26 35.81 21.88 -24.11
N THR A 27 35.83 21.35 -25.35
CA THR A 27 34.99 20.24 -25.83
C THR A 27 35.67 18.87 -25.52
N SER A 28 36.14 18.61 -24.31
CA SER A 28 36.71 17.31 -23.92
C SER A 28 36.29 16.86 -22.53
N GLY A 29 35.03 17.04 -22.19
CA GLY A 29 34.43 16.50 -20.96
C GLY A 29 33.41 15.41 -21.27
N THR A 30 33.85 14.20 -21.61
CA THR A 30 33.02 13.02 -21.49
C THR A 30 32.79 12.76 -20.00
N THR A 31 31.73 13.31 -19.43
CA THR A 31 31.24 12.90 -18.10
C THR A 31 30.90 11.41 -18.20
N PRO A 32 31.50 10.53 -17.38
CA PRO A 32 31.12 9.12 -17.41
C PRO A 32 29.62 8.99 -17.13
N PRO A 33 28.94 7.99 -17.70
CA PRO A 33 27.54 7.75 -17.40
C PRO A 33 27.38 7.67 -15.89
N LYS A 34 26.36 8.38 -15.36
CA LYS A 34 26.05 8.38 -13.92
C LYS A 34 26.04 6.92 -13.45
N ALA A 35 26.97 6.54 -12.58
CA ALA A 35 27.07 5.16 -12.10
C ALA A 35 25.68 4.74 -11.59
N ARG A 36 25.17 3.61 -12.08
CA ARG A 36 23.88 3.07 -11.60
C ARG A 36 23.94 3.01 -10.09
N GLU A 37 23.05 3.71 -9.43
CA GLU A 37 22.96 3.70 -7.97
C GLU A 37 22.67 2.27 -7.52
N THR A 38 23.50 1.73 -6.65
CA THR A 38 23.31 0.37 -6.15
C THR A 38 22.16 0.36 -5.16
N ILE A 39 21.00 -0.10 -5.60
CA ILE A 39 19.82 -0.22 -4.74
C ILE A 39 20.04 -1.34 -3.73
N VAL A 40 19.95 -1.01 -2.44
CA VAL A 40 20.03 -1.95 -1.32
C VAL A 40 18.63 -2.21 -0.80
N VAL A 41 18.28 -3.50 -0.69
CA VAL A 41 16.99 -3.97 -0.17
C VAL A 41 17.12 -4.31 1.30
N LYS A 42 16.25 -3.77 2.14
CA LYS A 42 16.23 -3.94 3.60
C LYS A 42 15.20 -4.95 4.08
N GLY A 43 14.12 -5.16 3.32
CA GLY A 43 13.01 -6.06 3.67
C GLY A 43 13.36 -7.54 3.72
N GLN A 44 14.57 -7.93 3.35
CA GLN A 44 15.05 -9.31 3.37
C GLN A 44 15.76 -9.74 4.67
N ARG A 45 15.60 -8.97 5.76
CA ARG A 45 16.31 -9.18 7.05
C ARG A 45 17.83 -9.05 6.97
N VAL A 46 18.45 -9.40 5.86
CA VAL A 46 19.86 -9.14 5.53
C VAL A 46 19.89 -8.17 4.37
N GLU A 47 20.60 -7.07 4.52
CA GLU A 47 20.76 -6.09 3.46
C GLU A 47 21.50 -6.71 2.28
N GLN A 48 20.91 -6.66 1.09
CA GLN A 48 21.49 -7.19 -0.15
C GLN A 48 21.26 -6.20 -1.28
N LYS A 49 22.15 -6.24 -2.28
CA LYS A 49 21.90 -5.54 -3.53
C LYS A 49 20.68 -6.15 -4.23
N LEU A 50 19.86 -5.33 -4.85
CA LEU A 50 18.70 -5.81 -5.59
C LEU A 50 19.05 -6.87 -6.66
N SER A 51 20.23 -6.74 -7.28
CA SER A 51 20.77 -7.72 -8.23
C SER A 51 21.05 -9.10 -7.61
N ASP A 52 21.33 -9.17 -6.30
CA ASP A 52 21.70 -10.39 -5.60
C ASP A 52 20.52 -11.12 -4.96
N ILE A 53 19.33 -10.55 -5.01
CA ILE A 53 18.14 -11.15 -4.42
C ILE A 53 17.57 -12.24 -5.32
N SER A 54 17.25 -13.39 -4.71
CA SER A 54 16.65 -14.54 -5.36
C SER A 54 15.13 -14.49 -5.23
N GLY A 55 14.47 -13.62 -6.01
CA GLY A 55 13.03 -13.44 -5.99
C GLY A 55 12.57 -12.20 -6.77
N SER A 56 11.28 -12.11 -7.05
CA SER A 56 10.65 -10.96 -7.67
C SER A 56 10.45 -9.85 -6.65
N ILE A 57 11.43 -8.96 -6.53
CA ILE A 57 11.34 -7.74 -5.73
C ILE A 57 11.44 -6.54 -6.66
N THR A 58 10.51 -5.62 -6.49
CA THR A 58 10.54 -4.29 -7.09
C THR A 58 10.87 -3.26 -6.03
N VAL A 59 11.73 -2.32 -6.36
CA VAL A 59 12.00 -1.14 -5.52
C VAL A 59 11.52 0.09 -6.26
N ILE A 60 10.70 0.89 -5.59
CA ILE A 60 10.22 2.19 -6.03
C ILE A 60 10.98 3.21 -5.18
N THR A 61 11.80 4.04 -5.82
CA THR A 61 12.67 5.00 -5.15
C THR A 61 11.97 6.33 -4.91
N GLU A 62 12.55 7.19 -4.07
CA GLU A 62 12.13 8.58 -3.92
C GLU A 62 12.03 9.31 -5.27
N GLU A 63 13.01 9.11 -6.15
CA GLU A 63 13.02 9.72 -7.48
C GLU A 63 11.85 9.27 -8.35
N ASP A 64 11.45 7.98 -8.24
CA ASP A 64 10.27 7.48 -8.94
C ASP A 64 8.99 8.11 -8.40
N LEU A 65 8.87 8.27 -7.07
CA LEU A 65 7.72 8.93 -6.43
C LEU A 65 7.64 10.41 -6.82
N GLU A 66 8.76 11.12 -6.84
CA GLU A 66 8.82 12.52 -7.27
C GLU A 66 8.45 12.71 -8.74
N ARG A 67 9.00 11.87 -9.62
CA ARG A 67 8.72 11.89 -11.06
C ARG A 67 7.25 11.62 -11.36
N GLN A 68 6.65 10.72 -10.59
CA GLN A 68 5.22 10.42 -10.71
C GLN A 68 4.33 11.47 -10.05
N ILE A 69 4.91 12.37 -9.26
CA ILE A 69 4.18 13.32 -8.40
C ILE A 69 3.14 12.54 -7.58
N ALA A 70 3.61 11.43 -6.97
CA ALA A 70 2.73 10.50 -6.29
C ALA A 70 2.13 11.13 -5.02
N THR A 71 0.81 11.05 -4.89
CA THR A 71 0.07 11.57 -3.73
C THR A 71 -0.75 10.50 -3.02
N GLU A 72 -0.88 9.31 -3.62
CA GLU A 72 -1.65 8.19 -3.09
C GLU A 72 -1.06 6.83 -3.54
N LEU A 73 -1.51 5.73 -2.94
CA LEU A 73 -1.00 4.38 -3.28
C LEU A 73 -1.26 4.00 -4.74
N THR A 74 -2.34 4.48 -5.34
CA THR A 74 -2.63 4.25 -6.75
C THR A 74 -1.53 4.81 -7.64
N ASP A 75 -1.00 6.00 -7.33
CA ASP A 75 0.12 6.59 -8.07
C ASP A 75 1.40 5.78 -7.91
N VAL A 76 1.67 5.31 -6.67
CA VAL A 76 2.86 4.52 -6.34
C VAL A 76 2.96 3.26 -7.19
N PHE A 77 1.84 2.51 -7.29
CA PHE A 77 1.83 1.19 -7.92
C PHE A 77 1.28 1.17 -9.34
N LYS A 78 0.90 2.32 -9.90
CA LYS A 78 0.35 2.43 -11.26
C LYS A 78 1.22 1.73 -12.32
N ASN A 79 2.55 1.79 -12.12
CA ASN A 79 3.54 1.30 -13.07
C ASN A 79 4.13 -0.08 -12.67
N GLU A 80 3.49 -0.79 -11.76
CA GLU A 80 3.98 -2.08 -11.28
C GLU A 80 3.02 -3.21 -11.65
N PRO A 81 3.27 -3.94 -12.75
CA PRO A 81 2.43 -5.05 -13.17
C PRO A 81 2.30 -6.13 -12.08
N GLY A 82 1.10 -6.68 -11.95
CA GLY A 82 0.79 -7.67 -10.92
C GLY A 82 0.60 -7.09 -9.52
N VAL A 83 0.70 -5.77 -9.36
CA VAL A 83 0.31 -5.04 -8.14
C VAL A 83 -0.83 -4.10 -8.49
N SER A 84 -1.92 -4.18 -7.76
CA SER A 84 -3.07 -3.29 -7.97
C SER A 84 -3.51 -2.65 -6.66
N VAL A 85 -4.10 -1.47 -6.77
CA VAL A 85 -4.68 -0.74 -5.65
C VAL A 85 -6.15 -0.53 -5.94
N THR A 86 -7.00 -0.91 -5.00
CA THR A 86 -8.42 -0.57 -4.98
C THR A 86 -8.62 0.75 -4.23
N GLY A 87 -9.64 1.51 -4.59
CA GLY A 87 -9.87 2.84 -4.02
C GLY A 87 -9.04 3.93 -4.70
N SER A 88 -9.17 5.14 -4.19
CA SER A 88 -8.50 6.34 -4.69
C SER A 88 -8.49 7.42 -3.60
N ALA A 89 -7.94 8.59 -3.88
CA ALA A 89 -8.02 9.72 -2.94
C ALA A 89 -9.46 9.96 -2.46
N GLY A 90 -9.64 10.02 -1.15
CA GLY A 90 -10.94 10.15 -0.49
C GLY A 90 -11.73 8.84 -0.32
N ARG A 91 -11.17 7.69 -0.72
CA ARG A 91 -11.73 6.35 -0.50
C ARG A 91 -10.71 5.43 0.16
N PRO A 92 -11.16 4.38 0.88
CA PRO A 92 -10.24 3.39 1.43
C PRO A 92 -9.37 2.77 0.33
N GLN A 93 -8.05 2.75 0.54
CA GLN A 93 -7.09 2.18 -0.40
C GLN A 93 -6.48 0.89 0.16
N ASN A 94 -6.47 -0.16 -0.64
CA ASN A 94 -5.93 -1.47 -0.30
C ASN A 94 -5.12 -2.03 -1.47
N ILE A 95 -4.06 -2.81 -1.14
CA ILE A 95 -3.13 -3.37 -2.11
C ILE A 95 -3.48 -4.84 -2.37
N SER A 96 -3.36 -5.24 -3.64
CA SER A 96 -3.41 -6.63 -4.08
C SER A 96 -2.17 -6.97 -4.89
N ILE A 97 -1.57 -8.14 -4.64
CA ILE A 97 -0.38 -8.64 -5.33
C ILE A 97 -0.73 -9.99 -5.96
N ARG A 98 -0.53 -10.13 -7.29
CA ARG A 98 -0.81 -11.37 -8.05
C ARG A 98 -2.20 -11.96 -7.76
N GLY A 99 -3.21 -11.08 -7.58
CA GLY A 99 -4.59 -11.46 -7.31
C GLY A 99 -4.95 -11.71 -5.84
N ILE A 100 -4.01 -11.56 -4.93
CA ILE A 100 -4.24 -11.70 -3.48
C ILE A 100 -4.21 -10.32 -2.83
N GLY A 101 -5.28 -9.95 -2.16
CA GLY A 101 -5.45 -8.60 -1.62
C GLY A 101 -5.90 -8.56 -0.16
N GLY A 102 -6.20 -7.34 0.30
CA GLY A 102 -6.64 -7.07 1.65
C GLY A 102 -5.53 -7.29 2.68
N ASN A 103 -5.91 -7.75 3.86
CA ASN A 103 -4.97 -8.03 4.96
C ASN A 103 -4.08 -9.27 4.72
N ARG A 104 -4.17 -9.92 3.54
CA ARG A 104 -3.26 -10.99 3.09
C ARG A 104 -1.99 -10.48 2.40
N VAL A 105 -1.89 -9.16 2.20
CA VAL A 105 -0.66 -8.46 1.80
C VAL A 105 -0.17 -7.69 3.01
N LEU A 106 1.02 -8.01 3.50
CA LEU A 106 1.60 -7.34 4.66
C LEU A 106 2.24 -6.02 4.25
N ILE A 107 1.90 -4.94 4.94
CA ILE A 107 2.53 -3.62 4.78
C ILE A 107 3.31 -3.29 6.05
N ILE A 108 4.57 -2.96 5.90
CA ILE A 108 5.49 -2.61 6.98
C ILE A 108 6.08 -1.23 6.68
N LYS A 109 6.01 -0.30 7.64
CA LYS A 109 6.68 1.00 7.58
C LYS A 109 7.74 1.07 8.69
N ASP A 110 8.99 1.23 8.32
CA ASP A 110 10.14 1.29 9.25
C ASP A 110 10.19 0.15 10.28
N GLY A 111 9.83 -1.07 9.84
CA GLY A 111 9.77 -2.26 10.70
C GLY A 111 8.49 -2.41 11.51
N VAL A 112 7.54 -1.47 11.42
CA VAL A 112 6.26 -1.52 12.13
C VAL A 112 5.13 -1.89 11.16
N ARG A 113 4.30 -2.85 11.53
CA ARG A 113 3.11 -3.20 10.73
C ARG A 113 2.17 -2.01 10.62
N VAL A 114 1.76 -1.70 9.40
CA VAL A 114 0.69 -0.73 9.14
C VAL A 114 -0.64 -1.34 9.58
N SER A 115 -1.54 -0.53 10.12
CA SER A 115 -2.85 -0.95 10.62
C SER A 115 -3.65 -1.73 9.56
N ASP A 116 -4.48 -2.66 10.03
CA ASP A 116 -5.33 -3.47 9.19
C ASP A 116 -6.39 -2.64 8.48
N GLY A 117 -6.74 -3.04 7.25
CA GLY A 117 -7.98 -2.63 6.62
C GLY A 117 -9.18 -3.37 7.22
N PHE A 118 -10.35 -2.79 7.13
CA PHE A 118 -11.60 -3.46 7.47
C PHE A 118 -12.54 -3.46 6.27
N GLY A 119 -13.08 -4.61 5.93
CA GLY A 119 -13.82 -4.83 4.69
C GLY A 119 -12.90 -4.95 3.46
N ALA A 120 -11.60 -5.13 3.67
CA ALA A 120 -10.54 -5.06 2.65
C ALA A 120 -10.58 -6.21 1.62
N ASP A 121 -11.42 -7.17 1.81
CA ASP A 121 -11.64 -8.29 0.88
C ASP A 121 -12.84 -8.06 -0.05
N ASP A 122 -13.54 -6.93 0.08
CA ASP A 122 -14.76 -6.61 -0.63
C ASP A 122 -14.70 -5.22 -1.30
N LEU A 123 -15.52 -5.02 -2.34
CA LEU A 123 -15.76 -3.72 -2.99
C LEU A 123 -16.31 -2.64 -2.04
N ASN A 124 -16.78 -3.03 -0.87
CA ASN A 124 -17.32 -2.17 0.18
C ASN A 124 -16.32 -1.87 1.30
N ASP A 125 -15.04 -1.78 0.99
CA ASP A 125 -14.02 -1.40 1.97
C ASP A 125 -14.46 -0.20 2.79
N LYS A 126 -14.29 -0.30 4.11
CA LYS A 126 -14.69 0.74 5.07
C LYS A 126 -13.49 1.45 5.68
N VAL A 127 -12.35 0.76 5.77
CA VAL A 127 -11.10 1.26 6.33
C VAL A 127 -9.95 0.89 5.41
N GLY A 128 -9.27 1.89 4.87
CA GLY A 128 -8.08 1.72 4.05
C GLY A 128 -6.80 1.60 4.88
N ARG A 129 -5.70 1.29 4.19
CA ARG A 129 -4.39 1.07 4.80
C ARG A 129 -3.36 2.14 4.43
N PHE A 130 -3.77 3.21 3.75
CA PHE A 130 -2.91 4.34 3.42
C PHE A 130 -3.00 5.39 4.52
N SER A 131 -2.00 5.49 5.38
CA SER A 131 -1.99 6.34 6.58
C SER A 131 -0.63 6.98 6.83
N PHE A 132 0.10 7.36 5.78
CA PHE A 132 1.41 7.99 5.84
C PHE A 132 1.62 8.95 4.67
N ASP A 133 2.54 9.91 4.82
CA ASP A 133 2.89 10.85 3.77
C ASP A 133 3.97 10.27 2.84
N LEU A 134 3.75 10.32 1.52
CA LEU A 134 4.72 9.84 0.53
C LEU A 134 5.97 10.73 0.42
N ASP A 135 5.92 11.99 0.84
CA ASP A 135 7.11 12.85 0.92
C ASP A 135 8.12 12.36 1.97
N ASP A 136 7.65 11.57 2.96
CA ASP A 136 8.49 10.95 3.98
C ASP A 136 9.26 9.73 3.47
N VAL A 137 8.81 9.15 2.38
CA VAL A 137 9.30 7.86 1.89
C VAL A 137 10.63 8.00 1.17
N LYS A 138 11.60 7.15 1.52
CA LYS A 138 12.87 6.98 0.84
C LYS A 138 12.77 5.93 -0.26
N GLN A 139 12.19 4.77 0.07
CA GLN A 139 11.94 3.70 -0.88
C GLN A 139 10.79 2.80 -0.43
N ILE A 140 10.15 2.16 -1.41
CA ILE A 140 9.12 1.14 -1.21
C ILE A 140 9.60 -0.14 -1.90
N GLU A 141 9.70 -1.21 -1.14
CA GLU A 141 10.06 -2.53 -1.64
C GLU A 141 8.80 -3.40 -1.72
N VAL A 142 8.58 -4.04 -2.85
CA VAL A 142 7.46 -4.95 -3.07
C VAL A 142 8.00 -6.33 -3.35
N ALA A 143 7.86 -7.24 -2.38
CA ALA A 143 8.16 -8.65 -2.56
C ALA A 143 6.87 -9.38 -2.97
N LYS A 144 6.88 -9.99 -4.16
CA LYS A 144 5.71 -10.67 -4.74
C LYS A 144 5.78 -12.16 -4.44
N GLY A 145 4.74 -12.69 -3.77
CA GLY A 145 4.67 -14.06 -3.30
C GLY A 145 4.81 -14.18 -1.77
N ALA A 146 4.83 -15.39 -1.25
CA ALA A 146 4.82 -15.63 0.20
C ALA A 146 6.05 -15.02 0.91
N GLY A 147 5.80 -14.22 1.95
CA GLY A 147 6.82 -13.52 2.75
C GLY A 147 6.84 -13.90 4.23
N SER A 148 6.05 -14.90 4.64
CA SER A 148 5.85 -15.20 6.07
C SER A 148 7.10 -15.72 6.77
N ALA A 149 8.03 -16.34 6.07
CA ALA A 149 9.32 -16.75 6.64
C ALA A 149 10.17 -15.57 7.13
N LEU A 150 9.97 -14.37 6.56
CA LEU A 150 10.66 -13.15 6.95
C LEU A 150 9.86 -12.31 7.95
N HIS A 151 8.55 -12.21 7.77
CA HIS A 151 7.71 -11.21 8.44
C HIS A 151 6.53 -11.78 9.23
N GLY A 152 6.34 -13.10 9.23
CA GLY A 152 5.25 -13.77 9.97
C GLY A 152 3.91 -13.73 9.24
N SER A 153 2.83 -13.73 10.01
CA SER A 153 1.45 -13.77 9.52
C SER A 153 1.11 -12.63 8.54
N ASP A 154 0.13 -12.89 7.68
CA ASP A 154 -0.50 -11.91 6.77
C ASP A 154 0.33 -11.57 5.52
N ALA A 155 1.43 -12.32 5.27
CA ALA A 155 2.26 -12.19 4.09
C ALA A 155 2.06 -13.36 3.09
N ILE A 156 0.80 -13.76 2.87
CA ILE A 156 0.43 -14.81 1.92
C ILE A 156 0.61 -14.36 0.46
N GLY A 157 0.11 -13.16 0.13
CA GLY A 157 0.14 -12.60 -1.21
C GLY A 157 1.44 -11.88 -1.55
N GLY A 158 2.08 -11.33 -0.54
CA GLY A 158 3.32 -10.55 -0.65
C GLY A 158 3.54 -9.61 0.51
N THR A 159 4.63 -8.85 0.41
CA THR A 159 5.00 -7.87 1.43
C THR A 159 5.38 -6.56 0.76
N VAL A 160 4.91 -5.45 1.33
CA VAL A 160 5.30 -4.08 0.99
C VAL A 160 6.07 -3.50 2.16
N VAL A 161 7.34 -3.18 1.96
CA VAL A 161 8.21 -2.59 2.99
C VAL A 161 8.51 -1.14 2.60
N ILE A 162 8.15 -0.23 3.48
CA ILE A 162 8.30 1.21 3.31
C ILE A 162 9.41 1.66 4.25
N THR A 163 10.42 2.31 3.70
CA THR A 163 11.51 2.92 4.46
C THR A 163 11.38 4.44 4.35
N THR A 164 11.35 5.14 5.48
CA THR A 164 11.32 6.60 5.50
C THR A 164 12.72 7.20 5.55
N LYS A 165 12.81 8.46 5.15
CA LYS A 165 14.05 9.24 5.17
C LYS A 165 14.47 9.56 6.59
N GLN A 166 15.77 9.54 6.82
CA GLN A 166 16.41 9.83 8.09
C GLN A 166 17.18 11.17 8.04
N PRO A 167 17.59 11.75 9.17
CA PRO A 167 18.37 13.02 9.18
C PRO A 167 19.58 12.97 8.25
N GLU A 168 20.28 11.83 8.20
CA GLU A 168 21.51 11.62 7.44
C GLU A 168 21.26 11.72 5.92
N ASP A 169 20.06 11.37 5.45
CA ASP A 169 19.67 11.45 4.03
C ASP A 169 19.64 12.90 3.52
N TYR A 170 19.38 13.86 4.42
CA TYR A 170 19.32 15.28 4.09
C TYR A 170 20.61 16.02 4.39
N LEU A 171 21.26 15.69 5.50
CA LEU A 171 22.45 16.44 5.96
C LEU A 171 23.67 16.19 5.07
N GLN A 172 23.90 14.98 4.59
CA GLN A 172 24.99 14.62 3.65
C GLN A 172 26.33 15.28 3.99
N GLY A 173 26.65 15.36 5.29
CA GLY A 173 27.88 16.01 5.79
C GLY A 173 27.76 17.48 6.15
N GLN A 174 26.61 18.11 5.91
CA GLN A 174 26.30 19.47 6.38
C GLN A 174 25.67 19.45 7.78
N ASP A 175 25.70 20.58 8.49
CA ASP A 175 25.13 20.67 9.82
C ASP A 175 23.63 21.02 9.81
N ALA A 176 23.12 21.60 8.73
CA ALA A 176 21.74 21.99 8.61
C ALA A 176 21.20 21.82 7.17
N TYR A 177 19.92 21.52 7.06
CA TYR A 177 19.16 21.45 5.83
C TYR A 177 17.76 22.02 6.05
N LEU A 178 17.28 22.81 5.12
CA LEU A 178 15.90 23.32 5.12
C LEU A 178 15.36 23.32 3.68
N SER A 179 14.16 22.81 3.47
CA SER A 179 13.48 22.90 2.18
C SER A 179 11.98 23.10 2.34
N SER A 180 11.36 23.66 1.31
CA SER A 180 9.91 23.72 1.15
C SER A 180 9.51 23.17 -0.23
N LYS A 181 8.36 22.49 -0.30
CA LYS A 181 7.80 21.92 -1.52
C LYS A 181 6.33 22.29 -1.66
N VAL A 182 5.95 22.78 -2.81
CA VAL A 182 4.54 22.97 -3.21
C VAL A 182 4.23 21.94 -4.30
N LEU A 183 3.08 21.30 -4.20
CA LEU A 183 2.62 20.31 -5.17
C LEU A 183 1.16 20.59 -5.53
N HIS A 184 0.84 20.45 -6.82
CA HIS A 184 -0.51 20.40 -7.35
C HIS A 184 -0.69 19.09 -8.13
N ASP A 185 -1.74 18.33 -7.78
CA ASP A 185 -2.17 17.15 -8.52
C ASP A 185 -3.48 17.45 -9.26
N GLY A 186 -3.43 17.46 -10.58
CA GLY A 186 -4.57 17.81 -11.44
C GLY A 186 -5.65 16.76 -11.50
N SER A 187 -5.42 15.52 -11.05
CA SER A 187 -6.42 14.45 -11.04
C SER A 187 -7.44 14.60 -9.91
N SER A 188 -7.04 15.24 -8.81
CA SER A 188 -7.82 15.46 -7.60
C SER A 188 -7.89 16.93 -7.19
N ASP A 189 -7.36 17.84 -8.01
CA ASP A 189 -7.15 19.26 -7.68
C ASP A 189 -6.49 19.45 -6.29
N LYS A 190 -5.61 18.50 -5.94
CA LYS A 190 -4.95 18.48 -4.64
C LYS A 190 -3.79 19.45 -4.62
N GLN A 191 -3.81 20.34 -3.64
CA GLN A 191 -2.72 21.27 -3.36
C GLN A 191 -2.07 20.85 -2.05
N LYS A 192 -0.76 20.67 -2.05
CA LYS A 192 0.02 20.26 -0.88
C LYS A 192 1.20 21.19 -0.67
N LEU A 193 1.40 21.58 0.57
CA LEU A 193 2.59 22.31 1.03
C LEU A 193 3.34 21.43 2.03
N SER A 194 4.64 21.26 1.82
CA SER A 194 5.53 20.52 2.73
C SER A 194 6.73 21.37 3.12
N ALA A 195 7.21 21.19 4.33
CA ALA A 195 8.44 21.76 4.86
C ALA A 195 9.28 20.67 5.53
N THR A 196 10.58 20.64 5.23
CA THR A 196 11.53 19.69 5.79
C THR A 196 12.73 20.43 6.36
N GLY A 197 13.04 20.19 7.62
CA GLY A 197 14.22 20.71 8.29
C GLY A 197 15.02 19.57 8.93
N ALA A 198 16.35 19.57 8.73
CA ALA A 198 17.27 18.69 9.44
C ALA A 198 18.42 19.47 10.05
N ALA A 199 18.91 19.04 11.20
CA ALA A 199 20.03 19.70 11.89
C ALA A 199 20.85 18.68 12.66
N ARG A 200 22.16 18.93 12.75
CA ARG A 200 23.11 18.18 13.55
C ARG A 200 23.58 19.05 14.73
N TRP A 201 23.56 18.49 15.92
CA TRP A 201 24.08 19.11 17.14
C TRP A 201 24.98 18.12 17.87
N GLY A 202 26.29 18.26 17.70
CA GLY A 202 27.27 17.31 18.25
C GLY A 202 27.03 15.90 17.72
N GLU A 203 26.80 14.95 18.62
CA GLU A 203 26.56 13.54 18.29
C GLU A 203 25.11 13.22 17.96
N SER A 204 24.24 14.22 17.92
CA SER A 204 22.84 14.03 17.58
C SER A 204 22.46 14.67 16.24
N ALA A 205 21.57 13.99 15.50
CA ALA A 205 20.98 14.51 14.28
C ALA A 205 19.46 14.44 14.37
N HIS A 206 18.78 15.46 13.88
CA HIS A 206 17.35 15.66 14.00
C HIS A 206 16.73 15.96 12.66
N LEU A 207 15.52 15.44 12.41
CA LEU A 207 14.72 15.68 11.23
C LEU A 207 13.29 16.03 11.68
N LEU A 208 12.72 17.08 11.10
CA LEU A 208 11.31 17.43 11.23
C LEU A 208 10.71 17.65 9.84
N ARG A 209 9.57 17.04 9.58
CA ARG A 209 8.79 17.23 8.36
C ARG A 209 7.36 17.58 8.74
N LEU A 210 6.81 18.53 8.01
CA LEU A 210 5.43 18.98 8.17
C LEU A 210 4.82 19.10 6.79
N SER A 211 3.60 18.62 6.60
CA SER A 211 2.86 18.83 5.37
C SER A 211 1.38 19.03 5.64
N GLY A 212 0.72 19.76 4.74
CA GLY A 212 -0.72 19.95 4.76
C GLY A 212 -1.25 19.99 3.34
N TRP A 213 -2.47 19.48 3.13
CA TRP A 213 -3.10 19.42 1.82
C TRP A 213 -4.58 19.71 1.88
N GLN A 214 -5.10 20.11 0.72
CA GLN A 214 -6.52 20.22 0.43
C GLN A 214 -6.75 19.81 -1.02
N GLY A 215 -7.94 19.34 -1.35
CA GLY A 215 -8.30 18.92 -2.71
C GLY A 215 -9.64 18.23 -2.73
N HIS A 216 -9.82 17.41 -3.76
CA HIS A 216 -11.05 16.66 -3.95
C HIS A 216 -10.76 15.17 -4.17
N GLU A 217 -11.80 14.34 -4.12
CA GLU A 217 -11.70 12.96 -4.58
C GLU A 217 -11.22 12.91 -6.03
N THR A 218 -10.36 11.93 -6.35
CA THR A 218 -9.87 11.73 -7.72
C THR A 218 -11.02 11.68 -8.71
N ALA A 219 -10.99 12.55 -9.70
CA ALA A 219 -12.00 12.66 -10.74
C ALA A 219 -11.97 11.42 -11.65
N ASN A 220 -13.14 10.98 -12.12
CA ASN A 220 -13.24 10.03 -13.21
C ASN A 220 -13.62 10.74 -14.52
N TYR A 221 -13.52 10.03 -15.66
CA TYR A 221 -13.70 10.64 -16.98
C TYR A 221 -15.13 11.12 -17.22
N ASP A 222 -16.12 10.25 -16.95
CA ASP A 222 -17.51 10.52 -17.39
C ASP A 222 -18.30 11.35 -16.39
N GLN A 223 -18.25 11.01 -15.13
CA GLN A 223 -18.96 11.70 -14.07
C GLN A 223 -18.28 11.45 -12.72
N SER A 224 -18.21 12.49 -11.94
CA SER A 224 -17.80 12.34 -10.54
C SER A 224 -18.75 11.37 -9.85
N ARG A 225 -18.21 10.28 -9.32
CA ARG A 225 -18.84 9.69 -8.15
C ARG A 225 -18.87 10.81 -7.14
N ILE A 226 -19.92 10.90 -6.36
CA ILE A 226 -20.09 11.94 -5.36
C ILE A 226 -18.71 12.39 -4.83
N PRO A 227 -18.19 13.54 -5.28
CA PRO A 227 -16.84 13.97 -4.93
C PRO A 227 -16.79 14.29 -3.44
N ALA A 228 -15.72 13.84 -2.78
CA ALA A 228 -15.42 14.31 -1.45
C ALA A 228 -14.51 15.53 -1.54
N ASP A 229 -14.73 16.51 -0.67
CA ASP A 229 -13.70 17.50 -0.33
C ASP A 229 -12.71 16.85 0.63
N LEU A 230 -11.42 17.01 0.35
CA LEU A 230 -10.33 16.43 1.11
C LEU A 230 -9.52 17.52 1.79
N ASP A 231 -9.15 17.28 3.03
CA ASP A 231 -8.15 18.07 3.74
C ASP A 231 -7.36 17.16 4.70
N GLY A 232 -6.08 17.47 4.90
CA GLY A 232 -5.28 16.66 5.79
C GLY A 232 -3.96 17.30 6.18
N LEU A 233 -3.28 16.64 7.09
CA LEU A 233 -1.96 17.05 7.55
C LEU A 233 -1.12 15.82 7.98
N SER A 234 0.19 15.98 7.88
CA SER A 234 1.17 15.03 8.40
C SER A 234 2.30 15.77 9.12
N ALA A 235 2.79 15.14 10.17
CA ALA A 235 3.97 15.59 10.89
C ALA A 235 4.82 14.39 11.26
N SER A 236 6.10 14.41 10.95
CA SER A 236 7.02 13.35 11.34
C SER A 236 8.34 13.91 11.84
N THR A 237 8.96 13.23 12.79
CA THR A 237 10.27 13.57 13.30
C THR A 237 11.10 12.31 13.52
N SER A 238 12.39 12.42 13.23
CA SER A 238 13.39 11.40 13.55
C SER A 238 14.57 12.07 14.24
N SER A 239 15.03 11.50 15.35
CA SER A 239 16.18 11.96 16.10
C SER A 239 17.13 10.79 16.33
N SER A 240 18.36 10.90 15.91
CA SER A 240 19.42 9.94 16.15
C SER A 240 20.44 10.51 17.15
N LEU A 241 20.97 9.66 18.03
CA LEU A 241 22.03 9.95 18.96
C LEU A 241 23.11 8.86 18.88
N THR A 242 24.29 9.24 18.41
CA THR A 242 25.47 8.36 18.37
C THR A 242 26.11 8.37 19.75
N LEU A 243 25.99 7.27 20.50
CA LEU A 243 26.57 7.13 21.83
C LEU A 243 28.10 6.91 21.75
N ASN A 244 28.53 6.16 20.73
CA ASN A 244 29.92 5.92 20.35
C ASN A 244 29.94 5.30 18.95
N GLU A 245 31.09 4.90 18.44
CA GLU A 245 31.27 4.30 17.10
C GLU A 245 30.43 3.03 16.88
N GLN A 246 30.06 2.32 17.95
CA GLN A 246 29.32 1.06 17.87
C GLN A 246 27.82 1.19 18.15
N HIS A 247 27.37 2.23 18.85
CA HIS A 247 26.01 2.31 19.37
C HIS A 247 25.28 3.57 18.93
N LEU A 248 24.10 3.38 18.32
CA LEU A 248 23.19 4.43 17.87
C LEU A 248 21.81 4.23 18.51
N LEU A 249 21.25 5.29 19.08
CA LEU A 249 19.85 5.36 19.48
C LEU A 249 19.07 6.20 18.47
N ARG A 250 17.83 5.77 18.14
CA ARG A 250 16.96 6.53 17.25
C ARG A 250 15.53 6.57 17.81
N LEU A 251 14.95 7.76 17.82
CA LEU A 251 13.54 7.99 18.15
C LEU A 251 12.84 8.52 16.92
N GLU A 252 11.75 7.87 16.54
CA GLU A 252 10.90 8.24 15.40
C GLU A 252 9.47 8.44 15.91
N LEU A 253 8.84 9.54 15.51
CA LEU A 253 7.43 9.84 15.81
C LEU A 253 6.75 10.32 14.55
N ASP A 254 5.52 9.87 14.32
CA ASP A 254 4.71 10.30 13.19
C ASP A 254 3.25 10.52 13.56
N TYR A 255 2.64 11.45 12.85
CA TYR A 255 1.22 11.79 12.88
C TYR A 255 0.71 11.97 11.46
N PHE A 256 -0.42 11.37 11.15
CA PHE A 256 -1.12 11.53 9.88
C PHE A 256 -2.62 11.69 10.14
N GLU A 257 -3.25 12.63 9.45
CA GLU A 257 -4.70 12.82 9.44
C GLU A 257 -5.18 13.21 8.05
N ASP A 258 -6.17 12.48 7.55
CA ASP A 258 -6.85 12.76 6.29
C ASP A 258 -8.36 12.78 6.50
N ASN A 259 -9.02 13.80 5.99
CA ASN A 259 -10.46 14.02 6.13
C ASN A 259 -11.11 14.02 4.75
N ALA A 260 -12.25 13.32 4.63
CA ALA A 260 -13.07 13.29 3.44
C ALA A 260 -14.50 13.70 3.78
N LYS A 261 -15.01 14.75 3.14
CA LYS A 261 -16.37 15.27 3.34
C LYS A 261 -17.16 15.13 2.06
N ARG A 262 -18.26 14.35 2.12
CA ARG A 262 -19.22 14.17 1.02
C ARG A 262 -20.53 14.84 1.38
N ASP A 263 -21.03 15.68 0.49
CA ASP A 263 -22.38 16.24 0.56
C ASP A 263 -23.10 15.96 -0.77
N GLN A 264 -24.15 15.18 -0.68
CA GLN A 264 -24.94 14.82 -1.84
C GLN A 264 -26.33 15.41 -1.67
N GLY A 265 -26.74 16.17 -2.67
CA GLY A 265 -28.12 16.56 -2.86
C GLY A 265 -29.05 15.36 -3.12
N PRO A 266 -30.30 15.62 -3.53
CA PRO A 266 -31.30 14.57 -3.79
C PRO A 266 -30.76 13.54 -4.76
N ARG A 267 -30.72 12.28 -4.35
CA ARG A 267 -30.33 11.14 -5.16
C ARG A 267 -31.42 10.07 -5.07
N GLU A 268 -31.89 9.63 -6.21
CA GLU A 268 -32.76 8.48 -6.29
C GLU A 268 -31.94 7.20 -6.10
N ILE A 269 -31.61 6.88 -4.86
CA ILE A 269 -31.11 5.56 -4.51
C ILE A 269 -32.29 4.77 -3.97
N PRO A 270 -32.85 3.80 -4.72
CA PRO A 270 -33.84 2.91 -4.18
C PRO A 270 -33.21 2.14 -3.00
N GLN A 271 -33.87 2.24 -1.84
CA GLN A 271 -33.52 1.37 -0.73
C GLN A 271 -33.98 -0.07 -1.05
N PRO A 272 -33.41 -1.10 -0.41
CA PRO A 272 -33.75 -2.49 -0.69
C PRO A 272 -35.24 -2.84 -0.58
N ASP A 273 -36.01 -2.06 0.19
CA ASP A 273 -37.47 -2.18 0.30
C ASP A 273 -38.21 -1.47 -0.83
N GLY A 274 -37.48 -0.79 -1.75
CA GLY A 274 -38.06 -0.06 -2.90
C GLY A 274 -38.90 1.17 -2.56
N LYS A 275 -39.03 1.50 -1.27
CA LYS A 275 -40.01 2.50 -0.79
C LYS A 275 -39.39 3.83 -0.39
N TRP A 276 -38.11 3.80 0.00
CA TRP A 276 -37.43 4.96 0.49
C TRP A 276 -36.45 5.51 -0.56
N GLN A 277 -36.47 6.83 -0.76
CA GLN A 277 -35.55 7.57 -1.63
C GLN A 277 -34.63 8.44 -0.77
N VAL A 278 -33.35 8.45 -1.05
CA VAL A 278 -32.38 9.34 -0.38
C VAL A 278 -32.56 10.76 -0.92
N ARG A 279 -32.94 11.70 -0.07
CA ARG A 279 -33.09 13.12 -0.40
C ARG A 279 -31.86 13.95 -0.05
N GLN A 280 -31.12 13.53 0.94
CA GLN A 280 -29.85 14.13 1.31
C GLN A 280 -28.94 13.07 1.93
N TYR A 281 -27.69 13.13 1.59
CA TYR A 281 -26.65 12.29 2.19
C TYR A 281 -25.42 13.15 2.49
N ARG A 282 -24.92 13.06 3.72
CA ARG A 282 -23.65 13.66 4.14
C ARG A 282 -22.81 12.62 4.83
N GLU A 283 -21.54 12.58 4.48
CA GLU A 283 -20.56 11.72 5.12
C GLU A 283 -19.31 12.52 5.43
N ASN A 284 -18.85 12.45 6.68
CA ASN A 284 -17.57 12.96 7.10
C ASN A 284 -16.74 11.78 7.58
N GLY A 285 -15.71 11.44 6.82
CA GLY A 285 -14.70 10.44 7.16
C GLY A 285 -13.45 11.11 7.72
N THR A 286 -12.84 10.54 8.74
CA THR A 286 -11.51 10.95 9.23
C THR A 286 -10.69 9.70 9.43
N GLN A 287 -9.52 9.68 8.82
CA GLN A 287 -8.49 8.67 9.04
C GLN A 287 -7.34 9.32 9.80
N ARG A 288 -6.95 8.74 10.94
CA ARG A 288 -5.85 9.22 11.77
C ARG A 288 -4.92 8.08 12.14
N SER A 289 -3.61 8.34 12.06
CA SER A 289 -2.56 7.44 12.54
C SER A 289 -1.55 8.21 13.36
N GLN A 290 -1.06 7.59 14.43
CA GLN A 290 -0.01 8.12 15.31
C GLN A 290 0.95 6.99 15.63
N GLY A 291 2.21 7.18 15.26
CA GLY A 291 3.25 6.17 15.46
C GLY A 291 4.39 6.67 16.32
N GLY A 292 5.04 5.74 16.99
CA GLY A 292 6.29 5.99 17.73
C GLY A 292 7.17 4.76 17.75
N LYS A 293 8.48 4.95 17.56
CA LYS A 293 9.47 3.88 17.58
C LYS A 293 10.76 4.35 18.24
N LEU A 294 11.27 3.54 19.15
CA LEU A 294 12.60 3.67 19.73
C LEU A 294 13.45 2.50 19.25
N SER A 295 14.59 2.80 18.65
CA SER A 295 15.54 1.79 18.16
C SER A 295 16.88 1.93 18.87
N TRP A 296 17.50 0.81 19.19
CA TRP A 296 18.90 0.72 19.60
C TRP A 296 19.63 -0.18 18.61
N GLU A 297 20.54 0.40 17.87
CA GLU A 297 21.38 -0.28 16.90
C GLU A 297 22.79 -0.40 17.44
N ALA A 298 23.39 -1.57 17.30
CA ALA A 298 24.76 -1.80 17.65
C ALA A 298 25.46 -2.59 16.55
N GLN A 299 26.73 -2.24 16.25
CA GLN A 299 27.53 -2.83 15.20
C GLN A 299 28.98 -3.07 15.67
N ASP A 300 29.70 -3.88 14.92
CA ASP A 300 31.12 -4.22 15.18
C ASP A 300 31.36 -4.72 16.60
N LEU A 301 30.45 -5.55 17.11
CA LEU A 301 30.46 -6.00 18.51
C LEU A 301 31.56 -7.00 18.83
N GLY A 302 32.11 -7.70 17.82
CA GLY A 302 33.13 -8.74 18.02
C GLY A 302 32.69 -9.90 18.92
N HIS A 303 31.37 -10.06 19.13
CA HIS A 303 30.83 -11.10 19.99
C HIS A 303 30.62 -12.41 19.21
N PRO A 304 30.85 -13.60 19.77
CA PRO A 304 30.69 -14.88 19.06
C PRO A 304 29.31 -15.13 18.45
N LEU A 305 28.26 -14.53 19.03
CA LEU A 305 26.89 -14.70 18.56
C LEU A 305 26.38 -13.52 17.73
N ALA A 306 27.02 -12.34 17.78
CA ALA A 306 26.49 -11.13 17.16
C ALA A 306 27.61 -10.21 16.67
N ASP A 307 27.58 -9.81 15.42
CA ASP A 307 28.36 -8.66 14.92
C ASP A 307 27.52 -7.38 15.01
N ARG A 308 26.21 -7.51 14.81
CA ARG A 308 25.23 -6.41 14.88
C ARG A 308 23.96 -6.89 15.55
N PHE A 309 23.28 -5.97 16.22
CA PHE A 309 21.88 -6.16 16.59
C PHE A 309 21.08 -4.85 16.43
N THR A 310 19.81 -5.01 16.24
CA THR A 310 18.82 -3.93 16.28
C THR A 310 17.69 -4.34 17.22
N TRP A 311 17.50 -3.58 18.28
CA TRP A 311 16.33 -3.72 19.14
C TRP A 311 15.37 -2.57 18.91
N ASN A 312 14.10 -2.89 18.72
CA ASN A 312 13.03 -1.92 18.49
C ASN A 312 11.92 -2.07 19.53
N LEU A 313 11.46 -0.96 20.04
CA LEU A 313 10.21 -0.83 20.76
C LEU A 313 9.32 0.15 20.00
N HIS A 314 8.10 -0.26 19.65
CA HIS A 314 7.23 0.55 18.82
C HIS A 314 5.78 0.48 19.26
N GLY A 315 5.02 1.51 18.90
CA GLY A 315 3.59 1.56 19.07
C GLY A 315 2.93 2.34 17.93
N ASN A 316 1.71 1.95 17.60
CA ASN A 316 0.88 2.67 16.64
C ASN A 316 -0.57 2.73 17.14
N TYR A 317 -1.20 3.87 16.94
CA TYR A 317 -2.61 4.11 17.18
C TYR A 317 -3.27 4.59 15.89
N ALA A 318 -4.17 3.78 15.33
CA ALA A 318 -4.96 4.14 14.17
C ALA A 318 -6.43 4.29 14.55
N LYS A 319 -7.07 5.35 14.07
CA LYS A 319 -8.50 5.60 14.27
C LYS A 319 -9.14 6.09 12.99
N ASN A 320 -10.17 5.39 12.54
CA ASN A 320 -10.98 5.75 11.39
C ASN A 320 -12.40 6.00 11.85
N THR A 321 -12.98 7.13 11.49
CA THR A 321 -14.37 7.48 11.80
C THR A 321 -15.14 7.76 10.52
N ALA A 322 -16.37 7.28 10.45
CA ALA A 322 -17.32 7.64 9.42
C ALA A 322 -18.62 8.14 10.09
N ASN A 323 -18.92 9.42 9.93
CA ASN A 323 -20.15 10.04 10.44
C ASN A 323 -21.08 10.32 9.25
N LYS A 324 -22.11 9.49 9.12
CA LYS A 324 -23.08 9.56 8.03
C LYS A 324 -24.39 10.16 8.53
N ARG A 325 -25.00 10.99 7.71
CA ARG A 325 -26.34 11.53 7.94
C ARG A 325 -27.11 11.45 6.63
N SER A 326 -28.31 10.88 6.70
CA SER A 326 -29.20 10.79 5.54
C SER A 326 -30.62 11.25 5.90
N LEU A 327 -31.26 11.85 4.92
CA LEU A 327 -32.67 12.14 4.93
C LEU A 327 -33.33 11.31 3.81
N LEU A 328 -34.25 10.46 4.20
CA LEU A 328 -35.01 9.59 3.28
C LEU A 328 -36.47 10.03 3.21
N GLN A 329 -37.09 9.86 2.06
CA GLN A 329 -38.49 10.14 1.79
C GLN A 329 -39.17 8.91 1.22
N ASN A 330 -40.41 8.67 1.64
CA ASN A 330 -41.27 7.62 1.11
C ASN A 330 -42.59 8.25 0.69
N ASP A 331 -42.94 8.14 -0.59
CA ASP A 331 -44.14 8.74 -1.19
C ASP A 331 -45.30 7.73 -1.36
N GLU A 332 -45.10 6.44 -1.08
CA GLU A 332 -46.08 5.39 -1.38
C GLU A 332 -47.25 5.28 -0.38
N LEU A 333 -47.16 5.92 0.78
CA LEU A 333 -48.19 5.77 1.82
C LEU A 333 -49.00 7.06 2.02
N SER A 334 -50.26 6.99 1.64
CA SER A 334 -51.34 7.93 2.06
C SER A 334 -51.33 9.37 1.50
N GLY A 335 -50.69 9.63 0.35
CA GLY A 335 -50.76 10.97 -0.28
C GLY A 335 -49.95 12.07 0.44
N TYR A 336 -49.24 11.73 1.52
CA TYR A 336 -48.34 12.60 2.22
C TYR A 336 -46.94 11.98 2.30
N PRO A 337 -45.87 12.72 1.97
CA PRO A 337 -44.48 12.21 2.06
C PRO A 337 -44.12 11.91 3.52
N ARG A 338 -43.61 10.73 3.77
CA ARG A 338 -43.01 10.35 5.07
C ARG A 338 -41.51 10.57 5.01
N TYR A 339 -40.95 11.10 6.09
CA TYR A 339 -39.50 11.35 6.23
C TYR A 339 -38.91 10.48 7.32
N ARG A 340 -37.70 9.99 7.05
CA ARG A 340 -36.84 9.32 8.00
C ARG A 340 -35.47 9.99 7.97
N SER A 341 -34.96 10.41 9.12
CA SER A 341 -33.59 10.84 9.23
C SER A 341 -32.76 9.74 9.90
N GLU A 342 -31.58 9.51 9.37
CA GLU A 342 -30.63 8.54 9.92
C GLU A 342 -29.30 9.23 10.20
N ARG A 343 -28.71 8.91 11.36
CA ARG A 343 -27.35 9.26 11.70
C ARG A 343 -26.61 7.99 12.09
N GLU A 344 -25.46 7.74 11.50
CA GLU A 344 -24.59 6.62 11.82
C GLU A 344 -23.19 7.15 12.13
N LEU A 345 -22.64 6.75 13.26
CA LEU A 345 -21.24 6.97 13.63
C LEU A 345 -20.58 5.60 13.75
N ALA A 346 -19.70 5.28 12.82
CA ALA A 346 -18.86 4.10 12.86
C ALA A 346 -17.42 4.51 13.19
N THR A 347 -16.84 3.88 14.19
CA THR A 347 -15.44 4.13 14.59
C THR A 347 -14.67 2.81 14.53
N PHE A 348 -13.57 2.77 13.80
CA PHE A 348 -12.61 1.67 13.84
C PHE A 348 -11.34 2.16 14.54
N THR A 349 -10.88 1.40 15.53
CA THR A 349 -9.68 1.72 16.31
C THR A 349 -8.77 0.51 16.35
N GLU A 350 -7.50 0.75 16.08
CA GLU A 350 -6.43 -0.22 16.27
C GLU A 350 -5.33 0.37 17.14
N GLN A 351 -4.87 -0.39 18.13
CA GLN A 351 -3.77 -0.03 19.00
C GLN A 351 -2.74 -1.16 18.97
N LEU A 352 -1.56 -0.87 18.48
CA LEU A 352 -0.42 -1.79 18.40
C LEU A 352 0.67 -1.35 19.37
N ILE A 353 1.23 -2.28 20.11
CA ILE A 353 2.52 -2.16 20.78
C ILE A 353 3.35 -3.41 20.47
N GLY A 354 4.62 -3.24 20.17
CA GLY A 354 5.49 -4.36 19.82
C GLY A 354 6.95 -4.09 20.14
N SER A 355 7.71 -5.17 20.21
CA SER A 355 9.15 -5.16 20.39
C SER A 355 9.77 -6.24 19.52
N GLU A 356 10.86 -5.92 18.85
CA GLU A 356 11.61 -6.82 17.98
C GLU A 356 13.10 -6.72 18.28
N LEU A 357 13.77 -7.87 18.36
CA LEU A 357 15.22 -7.98 18.41
C LEU A 357 15.69 -8.76 17.19
N ASP A 358 16.46 -8.12 16.32
CA ASP A 358 17.13 -8.71 15.15
C ASP A 358 18.64 -8.77 15.41
N ILE A 359 19.23 -9.93 15.24
CA ILE A 359 20.66 -10.18 15.46
C ILE A 359 21.26 -10.67 14.15
N ARG A 360 22.44 -10.15 13.80
CA ARG A 360 23.18 -10.53 12.59
C ARG A 360 24.58 -10.98 12.94
N ARG A 361 25.01 -12.04 12.25
CA ARG A 361 26.33 -12.62 12.42
C ARG A 361 26.91 -13.01 11.06
N ASP A 362 28.05 -12.46 10.71
CA ASP A 362 28.83 -12.82 9.54
C ASP A 362 29.92 -13.81 9.97
N LEU A 363 30.01 -14.96 9.31
CA LEU A 363 31.02 -15.96 9.63
C LEU A 363 31.42 -16.78 8.40
N VAL A 364 32.57 -17.42 8.46
CA VAL A 364 33.09 -18.29 7.38
C VAL A 364 33.31 -19.68 7.93
N THR A 365 32.76 -20.71 7.28
CA THR A 365 32.97 -22.12 7.61
C THR A 365 33.56 -22.84 6.39
N GLY A 366 34.85 -23.12 6.41
CA GLY A 366 35.54 -23.69 5.24
C GLY A 366 35.54 -22.73 4.05
N ALA A 367 34.84 -23.09 2.99
CA ALA A 367 34.70 -22.28 1.78
C ALA A 367 33.35 -21.53 1.69
N ILE A 368 32.53 -21.61 2.73
CA ILE A 368 31.17 -21.01 2.75
C ILE A 368 31.19 -19.74 3.57
N GLU A 369 30.75 -18.64 2.98
CA GLU A 369 30.50 -17.39 3.66
C GLU A 369 29.02 -17.37 4.10
N HIS A 370 28.76 -17.11 5.38
CA HIS A 370 27.44 -17.06 5.98
C HIS A 370 27.10 -15.66 6.46
N LYS A 371 25.88 -15.20 6.18
CA LYS A 371 25.27 -14.02 6.78
C LYS A 371 24.01 -14.46 7.52
N LEU A 372 24.16 -14.75 8.80
CA LEU A 372 23.06 -15.20 9.65
C LEU A 372 22.22 -14.01 10.11
N SER A 373 20.90 -14.20 10.13
CA SER A 373 19.93 -13.33 10.78
C SER A 373 19.00 -14.17 11.64
N TYR A 374 18.83 -13.80 12.89
CA TYR A 374 17.90 -14.46 13.80
C TYR A 374 17.37 -13.48 14.83
N GLY A 375 16.23 -13.80 15.43
CA GLY A 375 15.63 -12.88 16.37
C GLY A 375 14.28 -13.30 16.89
N ILE A 376 13.66 -12.38 17.60
CA ILE A 376 12.36 -12.55 18.25
C ILE A 376 11.51 -11.29 18.06
N GLU A 377 10.22 -11.49 17.83
CA GLU A 377 9.19 -10.45 17.75
C GLU A 377 8.08 -10.75 18.75
N LEU A 378 7.64 -9.74 19.48
CA LEU A 378 6.49 -9.78 20.37
C LEU A 378 5.60 -8.58 20.04
N ALA A 379 4.31 -8.80 19.84
CA ALA A 379 3.38 -7.72 19.55
C ALA A 379 2.01 -7.99 20.19
N ARG A 380 1.33 -6.91 20.58
CA ARG A 380 -0.06 -6.90 21.02
C ARG A 380 -0.83 -5.86 20.24
N THR A 381 -1.96 -6.29 19.68
CA THR A 381 -2.87 -5.40 18.95
C THR A 381 -4.27 -5.50 19.56
N ARG A 382 -4.95 -4.37 19.68
CA ARG A 382 -6.37 -4.30 20.05
C ARG A 382 -7.16 -3.68 18.91
N HIS A 383 -8.33 -4.28 18.63
CA HIS A 383 -9.24 -3.84 17.57
C HIS A 383 -10.63 -3.62 18.14
N GLU A 384 -11.26 -2.52 17.75
CA GLU A 384 -12.62 -2.17 18.15
C GLU A 384 -13.35 -1.52 16.97
N ARG A 385 -14.65 -1.82 16.81
CA ARG A 385 -15.50 -1.16 15.82
C ARG A 385 -16.93 -0.95 16.35
N PRO A 386 -17.15 -0.02 17.27
CA PRO A 386 -18.50 0.39 17.64
C PRO A 386 -19.19 1.13 16.48
N VAL A 387 -20.48 0.85 16.30
CA VAL A 387 -21.36 1.54 15.37
C VAL A 387 -22.59 2.01 16.16
N GLU A 388 -22.77 3.34 16.20
CA GLU A 388 -23.91 4.00 16.82
C GLU A 388 -24.84 4.49 15.70
N LYS A 389 -26.07 4.05 15.70
CA LYS A 389 -27.09 4.50 14.75
C LYS A 389 -28.27 5.10 15.48
N LEU A 390 -28.68 6.27 15.06
CA LEU A 390 -29.93 6.91 15.47
C LEU A 390 -30.83 7.09 14.24
N MET A 391 -31.96 6.45 14.25
CA MET A 391 -33.00 6.62 13.26
C MET A 391 -34.17 7.41 13.89
N LEU A 392 -34.64 8.41 13.20
CA LEU A 392 -35.79 9.21 13.58
C LEU A 392 -36.84 9.06 12.48
N GLU A 393 -37.93 8.38 12.77
CA GLU A 393 -39.07 8.21 11.86
C GLU A 393 -40.37 8.70 12.54
N ALA A 394 -41.11 9.55 11.87
CA ALA A 394 -42.32 10.17 12.43
C ALA A 394 -42.13 10.83 13.80
N GLY A 395 -40.93 11.38 14.05
CA GLY A 395 -40.60 12.02 15.32
C GLY A 395 -40.21 11.06 16.46
N ILE A 396 -40.19 9.75 16.20
CA ILE A 396 -39.85 8.72 17.22
C ILE A 396 -38.39 8.32 17.06
N PRO A 397 -37.50 8.58 18.05
CA PRO A 397 -36.12 8.17 18.00
C PRO A 397 -35.97 6.66 18.25
N GLN A 398 -35.15 6.01 17.43
CA GLN A 398 -34.80 4.60 17.53
C GLN A 398 -33.27 4.48 17.56
N PRO A 399 -32.65 4.58 18.73
CA PRO A 399 -31.22 4.42 18.87
C PRO A 399 -30.84 2.95 18.83
N THR A 400 -29.77 2.61 18.12
CA THR A 400 -29.16 1.28 18.12
C THR A 400 -27.66 1.39 18.28
N GLN A 401 -27.11 0.43 19.02
CA GLN A 401 -25.65 0.24 19.09
C GLN A 401 -25.34 -1.17 18.62
N SER A 402 -24.33 -1.31 17.80
CA SER A 402 -23.86 -2.58 17.28
C SER A 402 -22.35 -2.60 17.15
N ALA A 403 -21.80 -3.77 16.98
CA ALA A 403 -20.41 -3.96 16.61
C ALA A 403 -20.35 -5.14 15.62
N PRO A 404 -19.77 -4.97 14.43
CA PRO A 404 -19.67 -6.05 13.45
C PRO A 404 -18.76 -7.21 13.90
N PHE A 405 -17.99 -7.01 14.95
CA PHE A 405 -17.21 -8.03 15.66
C PHE A 405 -17.02 -7.62 17.13
N SER A 406 -16.73 -8.57 17.99
CA SER A 406 -16.37 -8.31 19.40
C SER A 406 -15.03 -7.58 19.48
N SER A 407 -14.91 -6.60 20.37
CA SER A 407 -13.61 -6.02 20.72
C SER A 407 -12.58 -7.12 20.96
N ALA A 408 -11.44 -7.06 20.31
CA ALA A 408 -10.50 -8.17 20.27
C ALA A 408 -9.07 -7.74 20.63
N ARG A 409 -8.35 -8.63 21.29
CA ARG A 409 -6.91 -8.53 21.53
C ARG A 409 -6.21 -9.66 20.81
N THR A 410 -5.21 -9.31 20.01
CA THR A 410 -4.32 -10.26 19.35
C THR A 410 -2.93 -10.13 19.96
N ASP A 411 -2.43 -11.19 20.58
CA ASP A 411 -1.05 -11.32 21.05
C ASP A 411 -0.29 -12.18 20.05
N ARG A 412 0.87 -11.73 19.58
CA ARG A 412 1.73 -12.44 18.62
C ARG A 412 3.13 -12.61 19.18
N ALA A 413 3.73 -13.77 18.93
CA ALA A 413 5.13 -14.05 19.19
C ALA A 413 5.73 -14.78 17.98
N GLY A 414 6.90 -14.36 17.54
CA GLY A 414 7.62 -14.96 16.41
C GLY A 414 9.09 -15.11 16.72
N ILE A 415 9.70 -16.20 16.25
CA ILE A 415 11.13 -16.43 16.25
C ILE A 415 11.57 -16.85 14.85
N TRP A 416 12.73 -16.41 14.41
CA TRP A 416 13.26 -16.77 13.07
C TRP A 416 14.75 -17.04 13.12
N LEU A 417 15.18 -17.79 12.12
CA LEU A 417 16.59 -18.02 11.75
C LEU A 417 16.68 -18.07 10.24
N GLY A 418 17.55 -17.25 9.67
CA GLY A 418 17.86 -17.21 8.25
C GLY A 418 19.36 -17.17 8.02
N ASP A 419 19.79 -17.63 6.85
CA ASP A 419 21.18 -17.58 6.42
C ASP A 419 21.22 -17.16 4.94
N VAL A 420 22.22 -16.40 4.57
CA VAL A 420 22.65 -16.21 3.18
C VAL A 420 24.02 -16.86 3.05
N ALA A 421 24.03 -18.13 2.63
CA ALA A 421 25.21 -18.95 2.50
C ALA A 421 25.76 -18.87 1.06
N THR A 422 26.97 -18.37 0.87
CA THR A 422 27.63 -18.24 -0.42
C THR A 422 28.77 -19.23 -0.56
N LEU A 423 28.72 -20.07 -1.61
CA LEU A 423 29.77 -21.03 -1.96
C LEU A 423 30.16 -20.83 -3.43
N GLY A 424 31.22 -20.08 -3.68
CA GLY A 424 31.63 -19.75 -5.05
C GLY A 424 30.56 -19.05 -5.83
N GLN A 425 30.05 -19.69 -6.88
CA GLN A 425 28.96 -19.17 -7.74
C GLN A 425 27.55 -19.47 -7.22
N TRP A 426 27.43 -20.30 -6.19
CA TRP A 426 26.17 -20.67 -5.57
C TRP A 426 25.87 -19.78 -4.37
N GLN A 427 24.61 -19.41 -4.23
CA GLN A 427 24.07 -18.78 -3.03
C GLN A 427 22.79 -19.55 -2.61
N PHE A 428 22.71 -19.89 -1.34
CA PHE A 428 21.55 -20.54 -0.70
C PHE A 428 21.04 -19.62 0.40
N THR A 429 19.72 -19.44 0.42
CA THR A 429 19.06 -18.58 1.41
C THR A 429 17.93 -19.36 2.09
N PRO A 430 18.25 -20.30 3.03
CA PRO A 430 17.25 -20.93 3.88
C PRO A 430 16.78 -19.96 4.96
N THR A 431 15.49 -19.96 5.22
CA THR A 431 14.88 -19.23 6.34
C THR A 431 13.79 -20.10 6.98
N LEU A 432 13.76 -20.10 8.28
CA LEU A 432 12.74 -20.78 9.06
C LEU A 432 12.19 -19.82 10.11
N ARG A 433 10.87 -19.67 10.16
CA ARG A 433 10.19 -18.87 11.18
C ARG A 433 9.08 -19.69 11.84
N MET A 434 8.91 -19.50 13.14
CA MET A 434 7.78 -20.01 13.90
C MET A 434 7.03 -18.86 14.53
N ASP A 435 5.73 -18.84 14.32
CA ASP A 435 4.82 -17.82 14.85
C ASP A 435 3.74 -18.46 15.70
N GLN A 436 3.32 -17.74 16.73
CA GLN A 436 2.16 -18.05 17.56
C GLN A 436 1.26 -16.82 17.65
N GLN A 437 -0.05 -17.04 17.60
CA GLN A 437 -1.06 -16.01 17.79
C GLN A 437 -2.13 -16.47 18.77
N TRP A 438 -2.45 -15.58 19.71
CA TRP A 438 -3.58 -15.72 20.63
C TRP A 438 -4.54 -14.57 20.38
N LEU A 439 -5.74 -14.90 19.96
CA LEU A 439 -6.82 -13.95 19.70
C LEU A 439 -7.89 -14.14 20.79
N SER A 440 -8.17 -13.08 21.53
CA SER A 440 -9.07 -13.12 22.68
C SER A 440 -10.13 -12.01 22.61
N PRO A 441 -11.42 -12.32 22.84
CA PRO A 441 -12.46 -11.29 22.93
C PRO A 441 -12.25 -10.46 24.20
N GLN A 442 -12.56 -9.16 24.15
CA GLN A 442 -12.38 -8.25 25.28
C GLN A 442 -13.71 -7.80 25.91
N ASP A 443 -14.82 -8.08 25.26
CA ASP A 443 -16.18 -7.71 25.70
C ASP A 443 -16.95 -8.90 26.31
N GLY A 444 -16.26 -10.00 26.57
CA GLY A 444 -16.84 -11.22 27.16
C GLY A 444 -17.72 -12.02 26.19
N ARG A 445 -17.75 -11.67 24.90
CA ARG A 445 -18.54 -12.36 23.86
C ARG A 445 -17.61 -13.17 22.95
N GLY A 446 -17.79 -14.49 22.94
CA GLY A 446 -17.03 -15.42 22.10
C GLY A 446 -15.93 -16.16 22.85
N GLU A 447 -15.28 -17.08 22.17
CA GLU A 447 -14.20 -17.93 22.66
C GLU A 447 -12.87 -17.48 22.05
N SER A 448 -11.76 -17.71 22.77
CA SER A 448 -10.43 -17.42 22.27
C SER A 448 -10.06 -18.35 21.10
N ASN A 449 -9.32 -17.82 20.13
CA ASN A 449 -8.72 -18.58 19.05
C ASN A 449 -7.20 -18.59 19.24
N HIS A 450 -6.58 -19.74 19.02
CA HIS A 450 -5.14 -19.91 19.08
C HIS A 450 -4.65 -20.60 17.82
N SER A 451 -3.62 -20.03 17.20
CA SER A 451 -2.97 -20.60 16.03
C SER A 451 -1.45 -20.56 16.18
N TRP A 452 -0.76 -21.50 15.57
CA TRP A 452 0.69 -21.51 15.44
C TRP A 452 1.07 -22.01 14.04
N HIS A 453 2.17 -21.52 13.52
CA HIS A 453 2.63 -21.91 12.18
C HIS A 453 4.15 -21.91 12.08
N ILE A 454 4.69 -22.82 11.25
CA ILE A 454 6.09 -22.82 10.85
C ILE A 454 6.16 -22.48 9.36
N SER A 455 6.90 -21.45 9.06
CA SER A 455 7.07 -20.92 7.69
C SER A 455 8.50 -21.18 7.21
N PRO A 456 8.77 -22.26 6.47
CA PRO A 456 10.05 -22.46 5.80
C PRO A 456 10.09 -21.69 4.48
N SER A 457 11.29 -21.21 4.12
CA SER A 457 11.61 -20.77 2.77
C SER A 457 13.02 -21.20 2.38
N LEU A 458 13.24 -21.38 1.09
CA LEU A 458 14.55 -21.68 0.53
C LEU A 458 14.64 -21.01 -0.85
N ALA A 459 15.61 -20.12 -0.98
CA ALA A 459 16.00 -19.63 -2.30
C ALA A 459 17.39 -20.13 -2.63
N THR A 460 17.61 -20.46 -3.89
CA THR A 460 18.94 -20.84 -4.40
C THR A 460 19.20 -20.08 -5.67
N SER A 461 20.41 -19.65 -5.88
CA SER A 461 20.82 -19.04 -7.13
C SER A 461 22.20 -19.46 -7.55
N TYR A 462 22.41 -19.43 -8.85
CA TYR A 462 23.68 -19.72 -9.50
C TYR A 462 24.08 -18.55 -10.39
N ARG A 463 25.27 -18.02 -10.20
CA ARG A 463 25.87 -16.96 -10.99
C ARG A 463 26.71 -17.60 -12.10
N PHE A 464 26.26 -17.55 -13.34
CA PHE A 464 26.97 -18.10 -14.50
C PHE A 464 28.25 -17.33 -14.80
N ASN A 465 28.15 -16.00 -14.70
CA ASN A 465 29.23 -15.05 -14.87
C ASN A 465 28.87 -13.72 -14.19
N GLU A 466 29.62 -12.67 -14.41
CA GLU A 466 29.39 -11.34 -13.81
C GLU A 466 28.04 -10.71 -14.23
N GLN A 467 27.52 -11.09 -15.40
CA GLN A 467 26.32 -10.51 -15.99
C GLN A 467 25.05 -11.34 -15.73
N TRP A 468 25.18 -12.66 -15.66
CA TRP A 468 24.02 -13.56 -15.66
C TRP A 468 23.91 -14.41 -14.41
N ARG A 469 22.72 -14.43 -13.84
CA ARG A 469 22.35 -15.23 -12.68
C ARG A 469 20.94 -15.81 -12.86
N SER A 470 20.72 -17.03 -12.39
CA SER A 470 19.39 -17.63 -12.28
C SER A 470 19.10 -17.98 -10.83
N TRP A 471 17.82 -17.91 -10.44
CA TRP A 471 17.37 -18.33 -9.13
C TRP A 471 16.13 -19.21 -9.19
N LEU A 472 15.97 -20.03 -8.17
CA LEU A 472 14.78 -20.81 -7.87
C LEU A 472 14.43 -20.56 -6.40
N SER A 473 13.19 -20.23 -6.10
CA SER A 473 12.75 -20.01 -4.73
C SER A 473 11.46 -20.77 -4.42
N TYR A 474 11.38 -21.23 -3.18
CA TYR A 474 10.19 -21.73 -2.54
C TYR A 474 9.96 -21.00 -1.24
N ALA A 475 8.73 -20.58 -0.99
CA ALA A 475 8.32 -19.98 0.27
C ALA A 475 6.93 -20.48 0.70
N ASN A 476 6.80 -20.74 1.99
CA ASN A 476 5.51 -20.96 2.62
C ASN A 476 5.03 -19.66 3.26
N GLY A 477 3.76 -19.32 3.03
CA GLY A 477 3.07 -18.19 3.63
C GLY A 477 1.89 -18.64 4.47
N PHE A 478 1.53 -17.84 5.48
CA PHE A 478 0.31 -18.05 6.23
C PHE A 478 -0.33 -16.72 6.65
N SER A 479 -1.62 -16.77 6.94
CA SER A 479 -2.35 -15.72 7.64
C SER A 479 -3.17 -16.36 8.76
N ALA A 480 -2.92 -15.91 9.98
CA ALA A 480 -3.67 -16.36 11.13
C ALA A 480 -5.11 -15.83 11.07
N PRO A 481 -6.08 -16.52 11.71
CA PRO A 481 -7.46 -16.05 11.74
C PRO A 481 -7.58 -14.63 12.29
N SER A 482 -8.25 -13.75 11.54
CA SER A 482 -8.45 -12.36 11.94
C SER A 482 -9.66 -12.17 12.86
N TYR A 483 -9.61 -11.15 13.68
CA TYR A 483 -10.63 -10.81 14.68
C TYR A 483 -12.02 -10.62 14.06
N ASP A 484 -12.11 -10.00 12.90
CA ASP A 484 -13.36 -9.71 12.19
C ASP A 484 -14.04 -10.98 11.64
N LYS A 485 -13.25 -11.98 11.26
CA LYS A 485 -13.76 -13.27 10.77
C LYS A 485 -14.06 -14.25 11.91
N VAL A 486 -13.25 -14.26 12.97
CA VAL A 486 -13.45 -15.11 14.15
C VAL A 486 -14.66 -14.63 14.96
N TYR A 487 -14.80 -13.33 15.18
CA TYR A 487 -15.83 -12.72 16.01
C TYR A 487 -16.91 -11.99 15.22
N GLY A 488 -17.00 -12.23 13.92
CA GLY A 488 -17.98 -11.59 13.05
C GLY A 488 -19.41 -11.76 13.59
N ASN A 489 -20.12 -10.64 13.67
CA ASN A 489 -21.54 -10.54 14.06
C ASN A 489 -22.20 -9.45 13.23
N ILE A 490 -22.55 -9.81 11.99
CA ILE A 490 -22.99 -8.83 10.99
C ILE A 490 -24.40 -9.18 10.52
N PRO A 491 -25.44 -8.47 11.01
CA PRO A 491 -26.80 -8.66 10.53
C PRO A 491 -27.02 -8.01 9.17
N HIS A 492 -27.66 -8.74 8.25
CA HIS A 492 -28.08 -8.28 6.94
C HIS A 492 -29.61 -8.51 6.78
N TYR A 493 -30.39 -7.95 7.68
CA TYR A 493 -31.84 -8.16 7.73
C TYR A 493 -32.62 -7.52 6.57
N PHE A 494 -32.00 -6.60 5.85
CA PHE A 494 -32.58 -5.98 4.65
C PHE A 494 -32.25 -6.75 3.36
N ALA A 495 -31.38 -7.78 3.42
CA ALA A 495 -31.14 -8.67 2.29
C ALA A 495 -32.36 -9.58 2.05
N LEU A 496 -32.53 -10.06 0.80
CA LEU A 496 -33.57 -11.02 0.43
C LEU A 496 -32.92 -12.31 -0.09
N PRO A 497 -32.98 -13.42 0.68
CA PRO A 497 -33.50 -13.56 2.04
C PRO A 497 -32.60 -12.89 3.10
N PRO A 498 -33.15 -12.48 4.25
CA PRO A 498 -32.38 -11.91 5.34
C PRO A 498 -31.38 -12.93 5.90
N PHE A 499 -30.17 -12.46 6.21
CA PHE A 499 -29.13 -13.30 6.78
C PHE A 499 -28.32 -12.59 7.87
N GLU A 500 -27.60 -13.37 8.64
CA GLU A 500 -26.66 -12.91 9.67
C GLU A 500 -25.37 -13.71 9.58
N ILE A 501 -24.22 -13.00 9.62
CA ILE A 501 -22.91 -13.63 9.73
C ILE A 501 -22.62 -13.81 11.22
N ILE A 502 -22.37 -15.05 11.64
CA ILE A 502 -22.10 -15.42 13.04
C ILE A 502 -20.65 -15.80 13.25
N ALA A 503 -20.15 -15.65 14.49
CA ALA A 503 -18.79 -15.94 14.89
C ALA A 503 -18.37 -17.40 14.64
N ASN A 504 -17.06 -17.61 14.35
CA ASN A 504 -16.44 -18.93 14.27
C ASN A 504 -15.07 -18.93 14.98
N PRO A 505 -15.01 -19.30 16.27
CA PRO A 505 -13.74 -19.36 16.99
C PRO A 505 -12.82 -20.51 16.54
N ASN A 506 -13.33 -21.45 15.75
CA ASN A 506 -12.58 -22.62 15.26
C ASN A 506 -11.92 -22.42 13.89
N LEU A 507 -11.78 -21.17 13.44
CA LEU A 507 -11.05 -20.87 12.21
C LEU A 507 -9.57 -21.26 12.36
N LYS A 508 -9.02 -21.84 11.30
CA LYS A 508 -7.61 -22.17 11.14
C LYS A 508 -6.92 -21.16 10.26
N GLU A 509 -5.61 -21.18 10.30
CA GLU A 509 -4.79 -20.34 9.41
C GLU A 509 -5.03 -20.66 7.93
N GLU A 510 -4.98 -19.62 7.11
CA GLU A 510 -4.84 -19.73 5.67
C GLU A 510 -3.37 -19.97 5.35
N THR A 511 -3.05 -20.77 4.34
CA THR A 511 -1.67 -21.10 3.98
C THR A 511 -1.43 -20.98 2.48
N SER A 512 -0.18 -20.70 2.10
CA SER A 512 0.25 -20.70 0.70
C SER A 512 1.59 -21.40 0.50
N HIS A 513 1.77 -21.92 -0.70
CA HIS A 513 3.05 -22.40 -1.23
C HIS A 513 3.34 -21.63 -2.50
N SER A 514 4.43 -20.88 -2.49
CA SER A 514 4.89 -20.06 -3.61
C SER A 514 6.17 -20.64 -4.19
N PHE A 515 6.20 -20.82 -5.50
CA PHE A 515 7.37 -21.23 -6.27
C PHE A 515 7.67 -20.17 -7.31
N GLU A 516 8.93 -19.81 -7.46
CA GLU A 516 9.36 -18.86 -8.46
C GLU A 516 10.69 -19.28 -9.07
N TRP A 517 10.77 -19.17 -10.39
CA TRP A 517 12.02 -19.30 -11.14
C TRP A 517 12.24 -18.03 -11.95
N GLY A 518 13.46 -17.51 -11.92
CA GLY A 518 13.81 -16.33 -12.67
C GLY A 518 15.26 -16.30 -13.09
N VAL A 519 15.53 -15.36 -13.96
CA VAL A 519 16.86 -15.04 -14.47
C VAL A 519 17.08 -13.55 -14.32
N SER A 520 18.25 -13.10 -13.93
CA SER A 520 18.67 -11.72 -14.04
C SER A 520 19.90 -11.61 -14.92
N GLY A 521 19.81 -10.69 -15.87
CA GLY A 521 20.92 -10.29 -16.70
C GLY A 521 21.18 -8.79 -16.53
N GLU A 522 22.44 -8.40 -16.39
CA GLU A 522 22.83 -7.01 -16.23
C GLU A 522 24.15 -6.74 -16.94
N GLY A 523 24.17 -5.74 -17.80
CA GLY A 523 25.35 -5.24 -18.50
C GLY A 523 25.49 -3.73 -18.29
N GLU A 524 26.47 -3.12 -18.92
CA GLU A 524 26.70 -1.67 -18.79
C GLU A 524 25.50 -0.85 -19.30
N GLU A 525 24.87 -1.30 -20.39
CA GLU A 525 23.80 -0.56 -21.08
C GLU A 525 22.42 -1.21 -20.93
N TRP A 526 22.32 -2.38 -20.32
CA TRP A 526 21.05 -3.14 -20.28
C TRP A 526 20.84 -3.89 -18.99
N SER A 527 19.58 -4.13 -18.68
CA SER A 527 19.17 -5.08 -17.65
C SER A 527 17.90 -5.81 -18.09
N ILE A 528 17.78 -7.07 -17.67
CA ILE A 528 16.58 -7.87 -17.91
C ILE A 528 16.35 -8.83 -16.74
N LYS A 529 15.10 -8.92 -16.28
CA LYS A 529 14.72 -9.78 -15.15
C LYS A 529 13.36 -10.44 -15.44
N PRO A 530 13.32 -11.53 -16.23
CA PRO A 530 12.13 -12.36 -16.36
C PRO A 530 11.97 -13.27 -15.15
N ALA A 531 10.70 -13.55 -14.77
CA ALA A 531 10.34 -14.50 -13.74
C ALA A 531 9.05 -15.24 -14.09
N LEU A 532 8.97 -16.50 -13.71
CA LEU A 532 7.78 -17.34 -13.75
C LEU A 532 7.41 -17.72 -12.32
N PHE A 533 6.14 -17.68 -11.99
CA PHE A 533 5.68 -18.02 -10.66
C PHE A 533 4.47 -18.95 -10.69
N TYR A 534 4.34 -19.75 -9.61
CA TYR A 534 3.20 -20.59 -9.32
C TYR A 534 2.91 -20.54 -7.81
N ASN A 535 1.67 -20.17 -7.44
CA ASN A 535 1.23 -20.08 -6.06
C ASN A 535 0.04 -20.99 -5.85
N ARG A 536 0.01 -21.66 -4.71
CA ARG A 536 -1.07 -22.53 -4.29
C ARG A 536 -1.54 -22.15 -2.89
N TYR A 537 -2.84 -21.89 -2.76
CA TYR A 537 -3.46 -21.38 -1.54
C TYR A 537 -4.44 -22.42 -1.00
N TYR A 538 -4.42 -22.60 0.32
CA TYR A 538 -5.26 -23.54 1.05
C TYR A 538 -5.95 -22.86 2.21
N ASN A 539 -7.11 -23.42 2.61
CA ASN A 539 -7.86 -23.01 3.77
C ASN A 539 -8.31 -21.55 3.74
N PHE A 540 -8.46 -20.95 2.55
CA PHE A 540 -8.98 -19.59 2.47
C PHE A 540 -10.31 -19.49 3.20
N VAL A 541 -10.42 -18.46 4.02
CA VAL A 541 -11.61 -18.17 4.81
C VAL A 541 -12.64 -17.47 3.92
N ASP A 542 -13.80 -18.10 3.81
CA ASP A 542 -14.94 -17.59 3.06
C ASP A 542 -16.22 -17.93 3.82
N TRP A 543 -17.28 -17.13 3.65
CA TRP A 543 -18.54 -17.39 4.32
C TRP A 543 -19.32 -18.52 3.64
N ARG A 544 -20.03 -19.31 4.47
CA ARG A 544 -20.92 -20.38 4.03
C ARG A 544 -22.20 -20.34 4.83
N GLN A 545 -23.30 -20.71 4.19
CA GLN A 545 -24.56 -20.95 4.90
C GLN A 545 -24.40 -22.15 5.84
N VAL A 546 -24.79 -21.99 7.09
CA VAL A 546 -24.68 -23.02 8.11
C VAL A 546 -26.04 -23.44 8.68
N GLY A 547 -27.10 -22.73 8.37
CA GLY A 547 -28.45 -23.06 8.81
C GLY A 547 -29.39 -21.86 8.77
N PHE A 548 -30.45 -21.99 9.53
CA PHE A 548 -31.44 -20.93 9.75
C PHE A 548 -31.71 -20.79 11.25
N ARG A 549 -31.95 -19.56 11.71
CA ARG A 549 -32.38 -19.31 13.07
C ARG A 549 -33.85 -19.75 13.21
N LEU A 550 -34.13 -20.66 14.11
CA LEU A 550 -35.47 -21.27 14.24
C LEU A 550 -36.55 -20.29 14.70
N SER A 551 -36.17 -19.21 15.37
CA SER A 551 -37.10 -18.22 15.94
C SER A 551 -37.75 -17.29 14.90
N ASP A 552 -37.02 -16.96 13.83
CA ASP A 552 -37.41 -15.93 12.84
C ASP A 552 -37.08 -16.31 11.39
N GLY A 553 -36.47 -17.48 11.16
CA GLY A 553 -36.15 -17.97 9.82
C GLY A 553 -34.95 -17.24 9.16
N VAL A 554 -34.24 -16.40 9.88
CA VAL A 554 -33.05 -15.70 9.36
C VAL A 554 -31.97 -16.72 8.99
N MET A 555 -31.43 -16.61 7.77
CA MET A 555 -30.35 -17.46 7.29
C MET A 555 -29.07 -17.15 8.07
N LEU A 556 -28.41 -18.19 8.60
CA LEU A 556 -27.14 -18.08 9.31
C LEU A 556 -25.99 -18.40 8.33
N ARG A 557 -25.05 -17.49 8.26
CA ARG A 557 -23.78 -17.64 7.53
C ARG A 557 -22.63 -17.59 8.51
N GLN A 558 -21.55 -18.28 8.18
CA GLN A 558 -20.35 -18.35 9.04
C GLN A 558 -19.10 -18.39 8.18
N TYR A 559 -18.06 -17.69 8.58
CA TYR A 559 -16.74 -17.83 7.98
C TYR A 559 -16.16 -19.22 8.25
N ARG A 560 -15.64 -19.88 7.22
CA ARG A 560 -15.04 -21.21 7.28
C ARG A 560 -13.85 -21.34 6.35
N ASN A 561 -12.90 -22.20 6.69
CA ASN A 561 -11.74 -22.56 5.85
C ASN A 561 -12.17 -23.51 4.74
N VAL A 562 -12.66 -23.03 3.64
CA VAL A 562 -13.31 -23.85 2.59
C VAL A 562 -12.73 -23.68 1.21
N ALA A 563 -12.00 -22.59 0.94
CA ALA A 563 -11.55 -22.26 -0.39
C ALA A 563 -10.10 -22.71 -0.66
N LYS A 564 -9.85 -23.14 -1.88
CA LYS A 564 -8.52 -23.36 -2.45
C LYS A 564 -8.42 -22.51 -3.71
N SER A 565 -7.24 -22.00 -3.99
CA SER A 565 -6.98 -21.24 -5.20
C SER A 565 -5.56 -21.52 -5.68
N GLU A 566 -5.35 -21.39 -6.97
CA GLU A 566 -4.04 -21.45 -7.59
C GLU A 566 -3.88 -20.25 -8.49
N THR A 567 -2.69 -19.64 -8.50
CA THR A 567 -2.32 -18.58 -9.45
C THR A 567 -0.97 -18.89 -10.05
N TRP A 568 -0.79 -18.55 -11.31
CA TRP A 568 0.47 -18.67 -12.02
C TRP A 568 0.61 -17.52 -13.00
N GLY A 569 1.84 -17.23 -13.39
CA GLY A 569 2.07 -16.14 -14.31
C GLY A 569 3.52 -15.93 -14.67
N ALA A 570 3.73 -14.86 -15.42
CA ALA A 570 5.03 -14.42 -15.89
C ALA A 570 5.15 -12.92 -15.75
N GLU A 571 6.32 -12.47 -15.36
CA GLU A 571 6.66 -11.06 -15.25
C GLU A 571 8.02 -10.81 -15.90
N ILE A 572 8.20 -9.62 -16.47
CA ILE A 572 9.48 -9.18 -17.00
C ILE A 572 9.67 -7.70 -16.72
N ALA A 573 10.87 -7.34 -16.27
CA ALA A 573 11.35 -5.98 -16.24
C ALA A 573 12.62 -5.92 -17.07
N ALA A 574 12.74 -4.93 -17.95
CA ALA A 574 13.91 -4.74 -18.79
C ALA A 574 14.18 -3.25 -19.01
N SER A 575 15.44 -2.89 -19.12
CA SER A 575 15.88 -1.56 -19.51
C SER A 575 17.06 -1.65 -20.46
N TYR A 576 17.14 -0.68 -21.38
CA TYR A 576 18.22 -0.57 -22.35
C TYR A 576 18.57 0.90 -22.61
N TRP A 577 19.83 1.24 -22.45
CA TRP A 577 20.37 2.54 -22.80
C TRP A 577 20.72 2.55 -24.31
N LEU A 578 19.86 3.21 -25.11
CA LEU A 578 20.05 3.38 -26.55
C LEU A 578 21.26 4.26 -26.85
N THR A 579 21.49 5.24 -26.01
CA THR A 579 22.65 6.14 -25.96
C THR A 579 22.95 6.49 -24.51
N GLN A 580 23.97 7.29 -24.22
CA GLN A 580 24.23 7.80 -22.87
C GLN A 580 23.08 8.65 -22.28
N GLN A 581 22.20 9.18 -23.12
CA GLN A 581 21.07 10.03 -22.72
C GLN A 581 19.70 9.35 -22.86
N TRP A 582 19.55 8.39 -23.77
CA TRP A 582 18.27 7.75 -24.05
C TRP A 582 18.16 6.39 -23.39
N GLU A 583 17.17 6.22 -22.54
CA GLU A 583 16.82 4.93 -21.92
C GLU A 583 15.43 4.47 -22.35
N LEU A 584 15.30 3.21 -22.72
CA LEU A 584 14.04 2.51 -22.90
C LEU A 584 13.88 1.51 -21.78
N ALA A 585 12.81 1.64 -20.97
CA ALA A 585 12.49 0.72 -19.89
C ALA A 585 11.09 0.15 -20.09
N THR A 586 10.89 -1.13 -19.80
CA THR A 586 9.60 -1.79 -19.90
C THR A 586 9.36 -2.75 -18.74
N LYS A 587 8.11 -2.80 -18.27
CA LYS A 587 7.62 -3.80 -17.33
C LYS A 587 6.37 -4.43 -17.92
N LEU A 588 6.24 -5.75 -17.84
CA LEU A 588 5.09 -6.50 -18.32
C LEU A 588 4.77 -7.60 -17.33
N GLY A 589 3.50 -7.82 -17.05
CA GLY A 589 3.01 -8.85 -16.15
C GLY A 589 1.76 -9.53 -16.70
N TRP A 590 1.70 -10.84 -16.51
CA TRP A 590 0.53 -11.65 -16.79
C TRP A 590 0.30 -12.61 -15.65
N VAL A 591 -0.94 -12.68 -15.17
CA VAL A 591 -1.36 -13.59 -14.12
C VAL A 591 -2.65 -14.28 -14.51
N ASP A 592 -2.72 -15.58 -14.23
CA ASP A 592 -3.92 -16.38 -14.37
C ASP A 592 -4.12 -17.25 -13.12
N GLY A 593 -5.28 -17.89 -13.01
CA GLY A 593 -5.55 -18.70 -11.84
C GLY A 593 -6.93 -19.34 -11.87
N LYS A 594 -7.15 -20.22 -10.91
CA LYS A 594 -8.44 -20.90 -10.72
C LYS A 594 -8.70 -21.17 -9.24
N THR A 595 -9.97 -21.11 -8.87
CA THR A 595 -10.47 -21.58 -7.58
C THR A 595 -10.71 -23.10 -7.62
N SER A 596 -11.02 -23.70 -6.47
CA SER A 596 -11.44 -25.12 -6.40
C SER A 596 -12.72 -25.44 -7.18
N GLN A 597 -13.48 -24.43 -7.55
CA GLN A 597 -14.70 -24.53 -8.37
C GLN A 597 -14.40 -24.39 -9.87
N GLY A 598 -13.14 -24.11 -10.24
CA GLY A 598 -12.71 -23.91 -11.63
C GLY A 598 -12.94 -22.48 -12.15
N GLU A 599 -13.42 -21.57 -11.32
CA GLU A 599 -13.62 -20.17 -11.67
C GLU A 599 -12.32 -19.35 -11.55
N SER A 600 -12.23 -18.26 -12.30
CA SER A 600 -11.14 -17.30 -12.16
C SER A 600 -11.24 -16.56 -10.82
N PRO A 601 -10.13 -16.44 -10.05
CA PRO A 601 -10.11 -15.56 -8.89
C PRO A 601 -10.47 -14.12 -9.27
N ARG A 602 -11.22 -13.46 -8.39
CA ARG A 602 -11.80 -12.13 -8.64
C ARG A 602 -10.76 -11.04 -8.91
N ASN A 603 -9.66 -11.03 -8.17
CA ASN A 603 -8.68 -9.94 -8.19
C ASN A 603 -7.50 -10.19 -9.15
N LEU A 604 -7.62 -11.11 -10.11
CA LEU A 604 -6.62 -11.29 -11.16
C LEU A 604 -6.55 -10.03 -12.03
N THR A 605 -5.35 -9.67 -12.47
CA THR A 605 -5.15 -8.60 -13.44
C THR A 605 -5.09 -9.16 -14.87
N PRO A 606 -5.48 -8.40 -15.90
CA PRO A 606 -5.21 -8.77 -17.28
C PRO A 606 -3.70 -8.77 -17.56
N LEU A 607 -3.29 -9.14 -18.78
CA LEU A 607 -1.94 -8.80 -19.24
C LEU A 607 -1.82 -7.28 -19.25
N GLU A 608 -0.88 -6.76 -18.48
CA GLU A 608 -0.69 -5.32 -18.30
C GLU A 608 0.79 -4.96 -18.27
N GLY A 609 1.10 -3.73 -18.62
CA GLY A 609 2.47 -3.27 -18.58
C GLY A 609 2.60 -1.78 -18.86
N ASN A 610 3.84 -1.35 -18.79
CA ASN A 610 4.25 0.00 -19.18
C ASN A 610 5.57 -0.03 -19.93
N THR A 611 5.74 0.93 -20.80
CA THR A 611 6.99 1.16 -21.54
C THR A 611 7.30 2.64 -21.51
N ARG A 612 8.49 2.98 -21.07
CA ARG A 612 8.96 4.36 -20.94
C ARG A 612 10.20 4.60 -21.78
N LEU A 613 10.18 5.66 -22.56
CA LEU A 613 11.33 6.24 -23.24
C LEU A 613 11.73 7.52 -22.52
N SER A 614 12.93 7.57 -21.98
CA SER A 614 13.44 8.71 -21.21
C SER A 614 14.65 9.33 -21.90
N TYR A 615 14.71 10.65 -21.92
CA TYR A 615 15.89 11.42 -22.25
C TYR A 615 16.45 12.08 -21.00
N GLN A 616 17.73 11.92 -20.73
CA GLN A 616 18.42 12.50 -19.58
C GLN A 616 19.50 13.48 -20.05
N ALA A 617 19.39 14.72 -19.62
CA ALA A 617 20.42 15.74 -19.71
C ALA A 617 21.04 15.96 -18.31
N ASN A 618 21.99 16.90 -18.16
CA ASN A 618 22.64 17.15 -16.88
C ASN A 618 21.65 17.63 -15.82
N ASP A 619 20.81 18.61 -16.18
CA ASP A 619 19.94 19.32 -15.24
C ASP A 619 18.45 19.05 -15.44
N TRP A 620 18.08 18.29 -16.47
CA TRP A 620 16.69 17.97 -16.75
C TRP A 620 16.52 16.61 -17.40
N SER A 621 15.37 16.03 -17.22
CA SER A 621 14.96 14.81 -17.91
C SER A 621 13.54 14.94 -18.47
N LEU A 622 13.28 14.19 -19.54
CA LEU A 622 11.97 14.10 -20.18
C LEU A 622 11.64 12.62 -20.39
N GLY A 623 10.45 12.19 -20.02
CA GLY A 623 10.00 10.81 -20.20
C GLY A 623 8.62 10.75 -20.86
N LEU A 624 8.51 9.92 -21.91
CA LEU A 624 7.23 9.52 -22.50
C LEU A 624 6.95 8.09 -22.07
N GLN A 625 5.82 7.87 -21.41
CA GLN A 625 5.39 6.57 -20.93
C GLN A 625 4.10 6.14 -21.60
N ALA A 626 4.02 4.88 -21.99
CA ALA A 626 2.83 4.19 -22.45
C ALA A 626 2.42 3.16 -21.40
N ASP A 627 1.23 3.30 -20.82
CA ASP A 627 0.59 2.35 -19.93
C ASP A 627 -0.50 1.62 -20.69
N TYR A 628 -0.56 0.30 -20.56
CA TYR A 628 -1.50 -0.51 -21.32
C TYR A 628 -1.95 -1.77 -20.58
N ALA A 629 -3.17 -2.20 -20.89
CA ALA A 629 -3.69 -3.50 -20.46
C ALA A 629 -4.53 -4.14 -21.57
N ALA A 630 -4.48 -5.47 -21.64
CA ALA A 630 -5.37 -6.24 -22.49
C ALA A 630 -6.81 -6.24 -21.93
N ALA A 631 -7.77 -6.65 -22.73
CA ALA A 631 -9.13 -6.87 -22.27
C ALA A 631 -9.19 -7.96 -21.20
N MET A 632 -9.95 -7.74 -20.14
CA MET A 632 -10.19 -8.73 -19.09
C MET A 632 -11.52 -9.44 -19.35
N SER A 633 -11.45 -10.67 -19.82
CA SER A 633 -12.59 -11.54 -20.07
C SER A 633 -12.71 -12.71 -19.08
N ARG A 634 -11.62 -13.00 -18.33
CA ARG A 634 -11.53 -14.06 -17.34
C ARG A 634 -12.05 -13.55 -16.00
N VAL A 635 -13.36 -13.53 -15.84
CA VAL A 635 -14.03 -13.00 -14.66
C VAL A 635 -14.76 -14.10 -13.91
N PRO A 636 -14.93 -14.00 -12.57
CA PRO A 636 -15.73 -14.97 -11.82
C PRO A 636 -17.20 -14.79 -12.08
N THR A 637 -18.01 -15.65 -11.45
CA THR A 637 -19.45 -15.51 -11.39
C THR A 637 -19.84 -14.49 -10.32
N CYS A 638 -20.70 -13.54 -10.68
CA CYS A 638 -21.35 -12.59 -9.79
C CYS A 638 -22.83 -12.93 -9.60
N GLY A 639 -23.29 -12.89 -8.35
CA GLY A 639 -24.69 -13.03 -8.02
C GLY A 639 -25.39 -11.68 -7.98
N ASN A 640 -26.54 -11.54 -8.67
CA ASN A 640 -27.40 -10.38 -8.48
C ASN A 640 -28.14 -10.49 -7.14
N SER A 641 -27.89 -9.56 -6.23
CA SER A 641 -28.47 -9.57 -4.89
C SER A 641 -30.00 -9.38 -4.88
N LEU A 642 -30.56 -8.77 -5.93
CA LEU A 642 -32.01 -8.51 -6.05
C LEU A 642 -32.75 -9.65 -6.74
N THR A 643 -32.17 -10.21 -7.81
CA THR A 643 -32.84 -11.25 -8.62
C THR A 643 -32.39 -12.67 -8.28
N GLN A 644 -31.33 -12.82 -7.49
CA GLN A 644 -30.64 -14.10 -7.17
C GLN A 644 -30.15 -14.85 -8.42
N GLN A 645 -30.15 -14.20 -9.59
CA GLN A 645 -29.56 -14.75 -10.79
C GLN A 645 -28.03 -14.68 -10.72
N GLN A 646 -27.38 -15.77 -11.07
CA GLN A 646 -25.93 -15.80 -11.25
C GLN A 646 -25.59 -15.47 -12.70
N GLY A 647 -24.64 -14.59 -12.89
CA GLY A 647 -24.11 -14.21 -14.20
C GLY A 647 -22.61 -13.95 -14.11
N GLU A 648 -21.97 -13.71 -15.23
CA GLU A 648 -20.56 -13.28 -15.23
C GLU A 648 -20.41 -11.90 -14.60
N CYS A 649 -19.31 -11.65 -13.90
CA CYS A 649 -18.97 -10.31 -13.43
C CYS A 649 -18.64 -9.37 -14.61
N LEU A 650 -18.52 -8.07 -14.33
CA LEU A 650 -18.21 -7.06 -15.32
C LEU A 650 -16.83 -7.32 -15.96
N LYS A 651 -16.79 -7.31 -17.29
CA LYS A 651 -15.60 -7.41 -18.12
C LYS A 651 -15.12 -6.02 -18.53
N THR A 652 -13.82 -5.86 -18.77
CA THR A 652 -13.28 -4.60 -19.26
C THR A 652 -12.62 -4.75 -20.62
N ALA A 653 -12.71 -3.71 -21.45
CA ALA A 653 -11.95 -3.60 -22.69
C ALA A 653 -10.46 -3.36 -22.40
N GLY A 654 -9.61 -3.70 -23.36
CA GLY A 654 -8.20 -3.28 -23.32
C GLY A 654 -8.06 -1.78 -23.53
N TRP A 655 -6.97 -1.22 -23.03
CA TRP A 655 -6.72 0.22 -23.10
C TRP A 655 -5.23 0.54 -23.24
N LEU A 656 -4.97 1.75 -23.72
CA LEU A 656 -3.64 2.35 -23.86
C LEU A 656 -3.74 3.82 -23.48
N SER A 657 -2.89 4.26 -22.58
CA SER A 657 -2.77 5.64 -22.13
C SER A 657 -1.32 6.11 -22.20
N PHE A 658 -1.10 7.39 -22.46
CA PHE A 658 0.24 7.97 -22.50
C PHE A 658 0.38 9.05 -21.42
N ALA A 659 1.56 9.10 -20.81
CA ALA A 659 1.95 10.15 -19.88
C ALA A 659 3.29 10.78 -20.30
N LEU A 660 3.41 12.09 -20.08
CA LEU A 660 4.65 12.83 -20.27
C LEU A 660 5.11 13.35 -18.92
N THR A 661 6.39 13.13 -18.58
CA THR A 661 7.01 13.61 -17.34
C THR A 661 8.25 14.44 -17.65
N ALA A 662 8.48 15.50 -16.88
CA ALA A 662 9.69 16.30 -16.95
C ALA A 662 10.19 16.61 -15.54
N ASP A 663 11.48 16.39 -15.32
CA ASP A 663 12.18 16.74 -14.09
C ASP A 663 13.24 17.78 -14.43
N TRP A 664 13.34 18.87 -13.67
CA TRP A 664 14.25 19.95 -13.97
C TRP A 664 14.88 20.53 -12.70
N GLN A 665 16.20 20.43 -12.59
CA GLN A 665 17.01 21.15 -11.59
C GLN A 665 17.31 22.55 -12.17
N ILE A 666 16.45 23.53 -11.88
CA ILE A 666 16.51 24.88 -12.43
C ILE A 666 17.74 25.62 -11.92
N THR A 667 18.04 25.45 -10.63
CA THR A 667 19.25 25.92 -9.93
C THR A 667 19.62 24.90 -8.86
N ASP A 668 20.78 25.03 -8.22
CA ASP A 668 21.17 24.16 -7.10
C ASP A 668 20.11 24.14 -5.98
N ALA A 669 19.35 25.22 -5.84
CA ALA A 669 18.33 25.39 -4.81
C ALA A 669 16.90 25.05 -5.28
N LEU A 670 16.63 25.02 -6.59
CA LEU A 670 15.27 24.96 -7.13
C LEU A 670 15.08 23.80 -8.09
N LYS A 671 14.21 22.86 -7.71
CA LYS A 671 13.81 21.69 -8.54
C LYS A 671 12.33 21.76 -8.88
N ALA A 672 11.97 21.46 -10.12
CA ALA A 672 10.60 21.37 -10.61
C ALA A 672 10.34 20.00 -11.23
N ASN A 673 9.13 19.46 -11.01
CA ASN A 673 8.64 18.25 -11.65
C ASN A 673 7.29 18.55 -12.28
N LEU A 674 7.07 18.06 -13.51
CA LEU A 674 5.83 18.19 -14.26
C LEU A 674 5.39 16.82 -14.76
N LYS A 675 4.09 16.57 -14.73
CA LYS A 675 3.47 15.34 -15.25
C LYS A 675 2.18 15.68 -15.98
N LEU A 676 2.07 15.27 -17.23
CA LEU A 676 0.84 15.31 -18.00
C LEU A 676 0.35 13.87 -18.19
N ASP A 677 -0.63 13.47 -17.39
CA ASP A 677 -1.26 12.15 -17.46
C ASP A 677 -2.34 12.10 -18.53
N ASN A 678 -2.56 10.90 -19.07
CA ASN A 678 -3.56 10.64 -20.10
C ASN A 678 -3.52 11.65 -21.26
N LEU A 679 -2.33 11.80 -21.85
CA LEU A 679 -2.00 12.81 -22.88
C LEU A 679 -3.01 12.88 -24.02
N LEU A 680 -3.54 11.74 -24.46
CA LEU A 680 -4.51 11.64 -25.56
C LEU A 680 -5.96 11.72 -25.09
N ASP A 681 -6.19 11.96 -23.81
CA ASP A 681 -7.54 12.05 -23.20
C ASP A 681 -8.38 10.79 -23.47
N THR A 682 -7.77 9.62 -23.29
CA THR A 682 -8.39 8.33 -23.54
C THR A 682 -9.38 7.99 -22.40
N ARG A 683 -10.61 7.61 -22.77
CA ARG A 683 -11.58 7.08 -21.81
C ARG A 683 -11.36 5.60 -21.60
N TYR A 684 -11.04 5.19 -20.37
CA TYR A 684 -10.82 3.78 -20.03
C TYR A 684 -11.14 3.45 -18.57
N THR A 685 -11.35 2.16 -18.31
CA THR A 685 -11.60 1.61 -16.97
C THR A 685 -10.59 0.49 -16.70
N ARG A 686 -9.92 0.54 -15.57
CA ARG A 686 -9.06 -0.57 -15.13
C ARG A 686 -9.93 -1.68 -14.55
N TYR A 687 -9.58 -2.93 -14.82
CA TYR A 687 -10.32 -4.07 -14.28
C TYR A 687 -10.35 -4.08 -12.74
N GLN A 688 -9.28 -3.69 -12.09
CA GLN A 688 -9.15 -3.63 -10.63
C GLN A 688 -10.22 -2.77 -9.95
N ASP A 689 -10.68 -1.72 -10.64
CA ASP A 689 -11.69 -0.79 -10.11
C ASP A 689 -13.13 -1.33 -10.22
N VAL A 690 -13.32 -2.38 -11.01
CA VAL A 690 -14.64 -2.99 -11.27
C VAL A 690 -14.69 -4.49 -10.97
N ALA A 691 -13.59 -5.05 -10.44
CA ALA A 691 -13.48 -6.47 -10.16
C ALA A 691 -14.58 -6.94 -9.20
N GLY A 692 -15.41 -7.90 -9.63
CA GLY A 692 -16.52 -8.43 -8.84
C GLY A 692 -17.80 -7.60 -8.87
N LEU A 693 -17.91 -6.58 -9.73
CA LEU A 693 -19.17 -5.91 -10.02
C LEU A 693 -20.02 -6.74 -11.01
N GLU A 694 -21.32 -6.65 -10.88
CA GLU A 694 -22.26 -7.29 -11.80
C GLU A 694 -22.14 -6.73 -13.22
N ALA A 695 -22.37 -7.56 -14.24
CA ALA A 695 -22.25 -7.19 -15.65
C ALA A 695 -23.13 -5.99 -16.07
N GLY A 696 -24.22 -5.73 -15.37
CA GLY A 696 -25.13 -4.59 -15.60
C GLY A 696 -24.72 -3.28 -14.91
N THR A 697 -23.61 -3.27 -14.18
CA THR A 697 -23.14 -2.06 -13.50
C THR A 697 -22.64 -1.03 -14.50
N ASP A 698 -23.00 0.24 -14.28
CA ASP A 698 -22.48 1.35 -15.10
C ASP A 698 -20.98 1.55 -14.89
N ALA A 699 -20.18 1.06 -15.84
CA ALA A 699 -18.73 1.19 -15.82
C ALA A 699 -18.26 2.66 -15.93
N GLY A 700 -19.10 3.58 -16.39
CA GLY A 700 -18.78 5.02 -16.49
C GLY A 700 -18.45 5.65 -15.14
N LEU A 701 -18.99 5.11 -14.05
CA LEU A 701 -18.68 5.54 -12.68
C LEU A 701 -17.27 5.14 -12.21
N TYR A 702 -16.56 4.29 -12.96
CA TYR A 702 -15.28 3.68 -12.59
C TYR A 702 -14.16 3.98 -13.60
N THR A 703 -14.41 4.91 -14.54
CA THR A 703 -13.42 5.36 -15.50
C THR A 703 -12.26 6.06 -14.81
N GLN A 704 -11.08 5.97 -15.39
CA GLN A 704 -9.91 6.72 -14.95
C GLN A 704 -10.06 8.21 -15.30
N THR A 705 -9.28 9.06 -14.65
CA THR A 705 -9.24 10.49 -14.91
C THR A 705 -8.89 10.77 -16.38
N GLY A 706 -9.52 11.76 -16.98
CA GLY A 706 -9.15 12.30 -18.28
C GLY A 706 -7.77 12.96 -18.24
N ARG A 707 -7.43 13.76 -19.24
CA ARG A 707 -6.14 14.48 -19.26
C ARG A 707 -5.99 15.36 -18.03
N SER A 708 -4.88 15.19 -17.30
CA SER A 708 -4.60 15.95 -16.07
C SER A 708 -3.15 16.41 -16.02
N LEU A 709 -2.91 17.61 -15.52
CA LEU A 709 -1.58 18.20 -15.35
C LEU A 709 -1.27 18.30 -13.86
N SER A 710 -0.17 17.69 -13.43
CA SER A 710 0.36 17.79 -12.08
C SER A 710 1.74 18.44 -12.09
N ALA A 711 2.08 19.17 -11.03
CA ALA A 711 3.34 19.87 -10.89
C ALA A 711 3.82 19.90 -9.45
N SER A 712 5.13 19.87 -9.25
CA SER A 712 5.73 20.19 -7.95
C SER A 712 6.93 21.09 -8.09
N LEU A 713 7.17 21.92 -7.09
CA LEU A 713 8.30 22.83 -6.99
C LEU A 713 8.91 22.70 -5.60
N ARG A 714 10.20 22.36 -5.53
CA ARG A 714 10.96 22.28 -4.28
C ARG A 714 12.03 23.37 -4.28
N TYR A 715 12.09 24.13 -3.18
CA TYR A 715 13.16 25.08 -2.90
C TYR A 715 13.95 24.62 -1.68
N THR A 716 15.27 24.43 -1.87
CA THR A 716 16.22 24.09 -0.79
C THR A 716 16.99 25.36 -0.41
N PHE A 717 16.95 25.73 0.88
CA PHE A 717 17.68 26.90 1.38
C PHE A 717 19.15 26.53 1.53
N VAL A 718 19.99 27.12 0.67
CA VAL A 718 21.44 26.86 0.63
C VAL A 718 22.16 27.83 1.56
N GLY A 719 23.13 27.34 2.32
CA GLY A 719 24.00 28.16 3.17
C GLY A 719 23.46 28.42 4.59
N LEU A 720 22.66 27.49 5.11
CA LEU A 720 22.28 27.47 6.53
C LEU A 720 23.36 26.87 7.42
#